data_e223654f89d5aeb58d73f0e94584d968
#
_entry.id   e223654f89d5aeb58d73f0e94584d968
#
_cell.length_a   1.000
_cell.length_b   1.000
_cell.length_c   1.000
_cell.angle_alpha   90.00
_cell.angle_beta   90.00
_cell.angle_gamma   90.00
#
_symmetry.space_group_name_H-M   'P 1'
#
loop_
_entity.id
_entity.type
_entity.pdbx_description
1 polymer ?
#
loop_
_entity_poly.entity_id
_entity_poly.type
_entity_poly.pdbx_seq_one_letter_code
_entity_poly.pdbx_strand_id
1 'polypeptide(L)'
;MLIVEAWGENAVRVRSFIDMNYKERLNALTQESKQGIEKVSINEIEGGIELINGKMRVVLDHRDRLTFYNEKGEVLLKEYIRLRAVKHDDGAEDVGTVEITKDFNSTLKLKSREYQSNYSNDFKVTTRFEPNPQEKIYGMGQYQQTYLDLKNTVLELAQRNSQISIPFFISNIGYGFLWNNPGIGEVSFAKNITRWEMYSTDYIDYWITAGDEPKEILRNYSNVTGKAPKMSDNLLGLWQSKLRYRTKDELMEVVKTYKEKGIPLSTIAIDYFHWPKQGEYRFDEDYWPNPEEMIKELKQTYQVEPIISVWPTVQTDAENYNEYLENGYLVKVNRGVRLTMQIQGNTVFVDMTNEQARNYVWNLIKKNYVDKGARYFWLDVAEPGYSVYDFDNYRYKKGTDLQCGNIYPIDYLKMVSEGLTDEKPVVTLVRGGWAGAQKYGALLWSGDIDSSFEAFRNQVNTGLNVGMAGVPWWTTDIGGFHGGNPNDSEFRELLIRWFEYAVFSPVLRMHGDRLPHSKPLSNSGGGSMVTGAPNEIWSYGAEVEGILNKYIKIREALRPYISKLMEEAHLLGDPLMRTLFYEYPEDLHAWEVENTYLFGADLLVAPIINYDETAREVYLPKGDSWINLWTKETYDGGQTIQVTANLSEIPVFIREKGKDKFDLLVKTIEEEV
;
A
#
# COMPACT_ATOMS: atom_id res chain seq x y z
N MET A 1 5.41 -32.04 -6.25
CA MET A 1 6.03 -31.51 -7.50
C MET A 1 6.68 -30.16 -7.18
N LEU A 2 7.90 -29.92 -7.66
CA LEU A 2 8.59 -28.62 -7.56
C LEU A 2 8.81 -28.09 -9.00
N ILE A 3 8.51 -26.80 -9.20
CA ILE A 3 8.75 -26.10 -10.46
C ILE A 3 9.57 -24.86 -10.16
N VAL A 4 10.73 -24.73 -10.81
CA VAL A 4 11.58 -23.52 -10.77
C VAL A 4 11.71 -23.04 -12.21
N GLU A 5 11.28 -21.83 -12.48
CA GLU A 5 11.33 -21.25 -13.83
C GLU A 5 11.74 -19.80 -13.82
N ALA A 6 12.41 -19.35 -14.88
CA ALA A 6 12.70 -17.94 -15.09
C ALA A 6 11.41 -17.15 -15.29
N TRP A 7 11.30 -15.98 -14.65
CA TRP A 7 10.13 -15.10 -14.77
C TRP A 7 10.55 -13.64 -14.59
N GLY A 8 10.63 -12.91 -15.68
CA GLY A 8 11.25 -11.59 -15.72
C GLY A 8 12.78 -11.66 -15.74
N GLU A 9 13.45 -10.53 -15.88
CA GLU A 9 14.91 -10.43 -15.86
C GLU A 9 15.46 -10.66 -14.44
N ASN A 10 16.60 -11.32 -14.34
CA ASN A 10 17.33 -11.54 -13.09
C ASN A 10 16.48 -12.22 -12.00
N ALA A 11 15.48 -13.03 -12.39
CA ALA A 11 14.48 -13.52 -11.46
C ALA A 11 13.98 -14.92 -11.79
N VAL A 12 13.46 -15.59 -10.76
CA VAL A 12 12.83 -16.89 -10.86
C VAL A 12 11.55 -16.95 -10.05
N ARG A 13 10.59 -17.77 -10.52
CA ARG A 13 9.40 -18.17 -9.79
C ARG A 13 9.56 -19.60 -9.32
N VAL A 14 9.26 -19.86 -8.06
CA VAL A 14 9.30 -21.18 -7.44
C VAL A 14 7.89 -21.57 -7.01
N ARG A 15 7.44 -22.76 -7.46
CA ARG A 15 6.15 -23.31 -7.09
C ARG A 15 6.31 -24.74 -6.58
N SER A 16 5.60 -25.07 -5.53
CA SER A 16 5.54 -26.43 -5.00
C SER A 16 4.09 -26.87 -4.79
N PHE A 17 3.79 -28.11 -5.12
CA PHE A 17 2.47 -28.72 -5.04
C PHE A 17 2.57 -30.12 -4.44
N ILE A 18 1.53 -30.54 -3.72
CA ILE A 18 1.44 -31.89 -3.17
C ILE A 18 1.20 -32.92 -4.27
N ASP A 19 0.31 -32.61 -5.20
CA ASP A 19 -0.02 -33.52 -6.29
C ASP A 19 0.72 -33.16 -7.60
N MET A 20 0.59 -34.04 -8.59
CA MET A 20 1.20 -33.84 -9.91
C MET A 20 0.26 -33.11 -10.89
N ASN A 21 -0.97 -32.80 -10.49
CA ASN A 21 -1.96 -32.12 -11.32
C ASN A 21 -1.81 -30.61 -11.20
N TYR A 22 -0.82 -30.07 -11.90
CA TYR A 22 -0.60 -28.64 -11.95
C TYR A 22 -1.79 -27.88 -12.53
N LYS A 23 -2.25 -26.87 -11.82
CA LYS A 23 -3.13 -25.82 -12.33
C LYS A 23 -2.59 -24.47 -11.88
N GLU A 24 -2.64 -23.49 -12.77
CA GLU A 24 -2.28 -22.11 -12.39
C GLU A 24 -3.20 -21.64 -11.26
N ARG A 25 -2.62 -21.02 -10.25
CA ARG A 25 -3.32 -20.50 -9.08
C ARG A 25 -3.39 -18.95 -9.16
N LEU A 26 -4.17 -18.37 -8.28
CA LEU A 26 -4.22 -16.91 -8.11
C LEU A 26 -2.82 -16.39 -7.81
N ASN A 27 -2.39 -15.36 -8.54
CA ASN A 27 -1.05 -14.79 -8.41
C ASN A 27 -1.02 -13.35 -8.95
N ALA A 28 0.03 -12.60 -8.61
CA ALA A 28 0.22 -11.21 -9.00
C ALA A 28 1.01 -11.04 -10.32
N LEU A 29 1.73 -12.07 -10.77
CA LEU A 29 2.63 -11.99 -11.91
C LEU A 29 1.86 -11.92 -13.23
N THR A 30 2.32 -11.11 -14.17
CA THR A 30 1.72 -11.00 -15.50
C THR A 30 2.30 -12.04 -16.44
N GLN A 31 1.48 -12.56 -17.36
CA GLN A 31 1.93 -13.57 -18.34
C GLN A 31 2.89 -12.96 -19.38
N GLU A 32 2.70 -11.69 -19.71
CA GLU A 32 3.55 -10.95 -20.64
C GLU A 32 5.00 -10.89 -20.15
N SER A 33 5.21 -10.82 -18.84
CA SER A 33 6.55 -10.78 -18.23
C SER A 33 7.32 -12.11 -18.33
N LYS A 34 6.64 -13.21 -18.72
CA LYS A 34 7.28 -14.49 -19.03
C LYS A 34 7.90 -14.51 -20.45
N GLN A 35 7.52 -13.58 -21.31
CA GLN A 35 8.03 -13.45 -22.67
C GLN A 35 9.33 -12.62 -22.71
N GLY A 36 10.24 -12.94 -23.64
CA GLY A 36 11.45 -12.13 -23.86
C GLY A 36 12.64 -12.43 -22.93
N ILE A 37 12.64 -13.57 -22.23
CA ILE A 37 13.78 -14.03 -21.43
C ILE A 37 14.82 -14.64 -22.38
N GLU A 38 15.81 -13.84 -22.77
CA GLU A 38 16.73 -14.22 -23.87
C GLU A 38 17.87 -15.19 -23.48
N LYS A 39 18.21 -15.29 -22.18
CA LYS A 39 19.42 -16.04 -21.74
C LYS A 39 19.19 -16.84 -20.48
N VAL A 40 18.35 -17.86 -20.58
CA VAL A 40 18.20 -18.83 -19.49
C VAL A 40 19.04 -20.07 -19.81
N SER A 41 19.87 -20.51 -18.86
CA SER A 41 20.55 -21.78 -18.94
C SER A 41 20.17 -22.69 -17.78
N ILE A 42 20.05 -24.00 -18.08
CA ILE A 42 19.83 -25.04 -17.09
C ILE A 42 20.94 -26.06 -17.31
N ASN A 43 21.73 -26.34 -16.26
CA ASN A 43 22.87 -27.21 -16.32
C ASN A 43 22.82 -28.25 -15.19
N GLU A 44 23.22 -29.48 -15.49
CA GLU A 44 23.56 -30.44 -14.47
C GLU A 44 24.95 -30.10 -13.92
N ILE A 45 25.08 -30.05 -12.61
CA ILE A 45 26.34 -29.76 -11.91
C ILE A 45 26.63 -30.85 -10.87
N GLU A 46 27.85 -30.92 -10.40
CA GLU A 46 28.18 -31.83 -9.29
C GLU A 46 27.31 -31.47 -8.06
N GLY A 47 26.48 -32.38 -7.64
CA GLY A 47 25.58 -32.23 -6.49
C GLY A 47 24.21 -31.62 -6.77
N GLY A 48 23.79 -31.43 -8.04
CA GLY A 48 22.45 -30.95 -8.34
C GLY A 48 22.23 -30.41 -9.73
N ILE A 49 21.27 -29.47 -9.81
CA ILE A 49 20.88 -28.76 -11.05
C ILE A 49 20.96 -27.27 -10.77
N GLU A 50 21.50 -26.52 -11.70
CA GLU A 50 21.46 -25.05 -11.64
C GLU A 50 20.58 -24.47 -12.76
N LEU A 51 19.91 -23.36 -12.44
CA LEU A 51 19.24 -22.47 -13.37
C LEU A 51 19.87 -21.09 -13.25
N ILE A 52 20.26 -20.49 -14.40
CA ILE A 52 20.79 -19.13 -14.45
C ILE A 52 19.87 -18.27 -15.32
N ASN A 53 19.44 -17.12 -14.79
CA ASN A 53 18.68 -16.09 -15.49
C ASN A 53 19.24 -14.71 -15.15
N GLY A 54 20.07 -14.16 -16.06
CA GLY A 54 20.77 -12.91 -15.83
C GLY A 54 21.65 -12.96 -14.58
N LYS A 55 21.43 -12.04 -13.62
CA LYS A 55 22.15 -11.97 -12.34
C LYS A 55 21.73 -13.04 -11.32
N MET A 56 20.61 -13.73 -11.56
CA MET A 56 20.09 -14.76 -10.65
C MET A 56 20.61 -16.15 -11.04
N ARG A 57 21.26 -16.82 -10.10
CA ARG A 57 21.64 -18.21 -10.21
C ARG A 57 20.95 -19.01 -9.09
N VAL A 58 20.25 -20.08 -9.44
CA VAL A 58 19.55 -20.96 -8.49
C VAL A 58 20.12 -22.36 -8.59
N VAL A 59 20.42 -22.96 -7.46
CA VAL A 59 20.89 -24.36 -7.36
C VAL A 59 19.88 -25.18 -6.57
N LEU A 60 19.39 -26.26 -7.17
CA LEU A 60 18.65 -27.31 -6.50
C LEU A 60 19.63 -28.43 -6.19
N ASP A 61 19.92 -28.67 -4.92
CA ASP A 61 20.82 -29.74 -4.50
C ASP A 61 20.09 -31.11 -4.39
N HIS A 62 20.85 -32.19 -4.22
CA HIS A 62 20.32 -33.56 -4.09
C HIS A 62 19.45 -33.79 -2.85
N ARG A 63 19.36 -32.79 -1.94
CA ARG A 63 18.52 -32.78 -0.75
C ARG A 63 17.17 -32.09 -1.00
N ASP A 64 16.87 -31.77 -2.24
CA ASP A 64 15.68 -30.99 -2.64
C ASP A 64 15.67 -29.58 -2.03
N ARG A 65 16.86 -28.98 -1.79
CA ARG A 65 17.03 -27.64 -1.22
C ARG A 65 17.42 -26.64 -2.30
N LEU A 66 16.73 -25.50 -2.34
CA LEU A 66 17.07 -24.36 -3.18
C LEU A 66 18.04 -23.41 -2.48
N THR A 67 19.04 -22.95 -3.23
CA THR A 67 19.94 -21.87 -2.86
C THR A 67 20.02 -20.87 -3.99
N PHE A 68 19.85 -19.60 -3.67
CA PHE A 68 19.83 -18.48 -4.62
C PHE A 68 21.11 -17.66 -4.46
N TYR A 69 21.73 -17.34 -5.58
CA TYR A 69 23.00 -16.62 -5.65
C TYR A 69 22.88 -15.43 -6.59
N ASN A 70 23.67 -14.38 -6.33
CA ASN A 70 23.93 -13.32 -7.30
C ASN A 70 24.96 -13.74 -8.37
N GLU A 71 25.24 -12.88 -9.32
CA GLU A 71 26.23 -13.13 -10.39
C GLU A 71 27.66 -13.30 -9.87
N LYS A 72 27.98 -12.77 -8.66
CA LYS A 72 29.28 -12.90 -7.99
C LYS A 72 29.42 -14.24 -7.25
N GLY A 73 28.37 -15.04 -7.21
CA GLY A 73 28.33 -16.32 -6.48
C GLY A 73 28.10 -16.18 -4.98
N GLU A 74 27.69 -15.00 -4.51
CA GLU A 74 27.31 -14.76 -3.11
C GLU A 74 25.89 -15.27 -2.85
N VAL A 75 25.66 -15.90 -1.68
CA VAL A 75 24.34 -16.43 -1.32
C VAL A 75 23.41 -15.28 -0.96
N LEU A 76 22.31 -15.13 -1.70
CA LEU A 76 21.23 -14.19 -1.43
C LEU A 76 20.21 -14.78 -0.46
N LEU A 77 19.73 -16.01 -0.75
CA LEU A 77 18.74 -16.70 0.05
C LEU A 77 18.97 -18.22 -0.04
N LYS A 78 18.74 -18.94 1.04
CA LYS A 78 18.92 -20.36 1.10
C LYS A 78 17.79 -21.02 1.89
N GLU A 79 17.20 -22.06 1.36
CA GLU A 79 16.19 -22.82 2.10
C GLU A 79 16.77 -23.51 3.33
N TYR A 80 15.99 -23.50 4.40
CA TYR A 80 16.36 -24.05 5.70
C TYR A 80 15.93 -25.52 5.81
N ILE A 81 16.88 -26.42 5.97
CA ILE A 81 16.62 -27.85 6.18
C ILE A 81 17.36 -28.32 7.42
N ARG A 82 16.68 -29.06 8.31
CA ARG A 82 17.26 -29.81 9.42
C ARG A 82 16.73 -31.24 9.37
N LEU A 83 17.50 -32.13 8.76
CA LEU A 83 17.20 -33.54 8.66
C LEU A 83 18.42 -34.33 9.13
N ARG A 84 18.21 -35.31 9.99
CA ARG A 84 19.25 -36.23 10.40
C ARG A 84 19.38 -37.35 9.37
N ALA A 85 20.60 -37.60 8.88
CA ALA A 85 20.91 -38.80 8.12
C ALA A 85 20.87 -40.03 9.03
N VAL A 86 20.25 -41.10 8.59
CA VAL A 86 20.35 -42.41 9.17
C VAL A 86 21.12 -43.26 8.18
N LYS A 87 22.35 -43.67 8.52
CA LYS A 87 23.05 -44.71 7.76
C LYS A 87 22.66 -46.05 8.37
N HIS A 88 22.23 -46.96 7.51
CA HIS A 88 21.96 -48.33 7.87
C HIS A 88 23.29 -49.10 7.90
N ASP A 89 23.35 -50.18 8.70
CA ASP A 89 24.55 -51.01 8.85
C ASP A 89 24.99 -51.71 7.54
N ASP A 90 24.13 -51.81 6.57
CA ASP A 90 24.40 -52.32 5.22
C ASP A 90 24.94 -51.27 4.24
N GLY A 91 25.11 -50.04 4.68
CA GLY A 91 25.57 -48.92 3.85
C GLY A 91 24.48 -48.28 2.98
N ALA A 92 23.25 -48.75 3.07
CA ALA A 92 22.13 -48.09 2.42
C ALA A 92 21.77 -46.79 3.09
N GLU A 93 21.42 -45.75 2.32
CA GLU A 93 20.92 -44.49 2.83
C GLU A 93 19.40 -44.44 2.61
N ASP A 94 18.65 -44.08 3.65
CA ASP A 94 17.22 -43.82 3.49
C ASP A 94 17.04 -42.63 2.57
N VAL A 95 16.06 -42.73 1.67
CA VAL A 95 15.69 -41.64 0.78
C VAL A 95 15.24 -40.43 1.61
N GLY A 96 15.99 -39.34 1.51
CA GLY A 96 15.79 -38.14 2.29
C GLY A 96 16.71 -38.01 3.51
N THR A 97 17.67 -38.88 3.68
CA THR A 97 18.73 -38.73 4.70
C THR A 97 19.73 -37.64 4.31
N VAL A 98 20.10 -36.83 5.27
CA VAL A 98 21.02 -35.71 5.09
C VAL A 98 22.29 -36.01 5.88
N GLU A 99 23.44 -35.78 5.26
CA GLU A 99 24.73 -35.87 5.93
C GLU A 99 24.74 -34.98 7.18
N ILE A 100 25.14 -35.54 8.33
CA ILE A 100 25.25 -34.79 9.58
C ILE A 100 26.47 -33.87 9.46
N THR A 101 26.21 -32.56 9.35
CA THR A 101 27.28 -31.56 9.43
C THR A 101 27.71 -31.37 10.91
N LYS A 102 28.92 -30.84 11.15
CA LYS A 102 29.43 -30.58 12.50
C LYS A 102 28.51 -29.66 13.33
N ASP A 103 27.66 -28.89 12.68
CA ASP A 103 26.74 -27.96 13.31
C ASP A 103 25.42 -28.61 13.75
N PHE A 104 25.22 -29.90 13.46
CA PHE A 104 23.98 -30.61 13.69
C PHE A 104 24.08 -31.48 14.95
N ASN A 105 23.60 -30.94 16.06
CA ASN A 105 23.73 -31.59 17.39
C ASN A 105 22.37 -32.10 17.94
N SER A 106 21.33 -32.21 17.12
CA SER A 106 19.98 -32.59 17.56
C SER A 106 19.29 -33.58 16.60
N THR A 107 18.20 -34.18 17.07
CA THR A 107 17.33 -35.07 16.27
C THR A 107 16.21 -34.32 15.59
N LEU A 108 16.25 -32.99 15.53
CA LEU A 108 15.24 -32.15 14.91
C LEU A 108 15.12 -32.50 13.42
N LYS A 109 13.87 -32.65 12.96
CA LYS A 109 13.53 -32.88 11.54
C LYS A 109 12.66 -31.73 11.06
N LEU A 110 13.19 -30.87 10.20
CA LEU A 110 12.45 -29.78 9.55
C LEU A 110 12.76 -29.78 8.05
N LYS A 111 11.73 -29.68 7.25
CA LYS A 111 11.82 -29.48 5.80
C LYS A 111 11.72 -28.01 5.47
N SER A 112 12.34 -27.59 4.36
CA SER A 112 12.20 -26.23 3.85
C SER A 112 10.76 -25.92 3.44
N ARG A 113 10.12 -26.87 2.76
CA ARG A 113 8.73 -26.81 2.31
C ARG A 113 7.93 -27.92 2.99
N GLU A 114 6.93 -27.54 3.76
CA GLU A 114 6.15 -28.47 4.57
C GLU A 114 4.65 -28.24 4.35
N TYR A 115 3.92 -29.35 4.25
CA TYR A 115 2.47 -29.38 4.07
C TYR A 115 1.87 -30.17 5.22
N GLN A 116 1.15 -29.49 6.11
CA GLN A 116 0.41 -30.10 7.19
C GLN A 116 -1.07 -30.14 6.82
N SER A 117 -1.65 -31.32 6.73
CA SER A 117 -3.06 -31.48 6.36
C SER A 117 -3.98 -30.84 7.40
N ASN A 118 -4.89 -29.97 6.96
CA ASN A 118 -6.00 -29.44 7.72
C ASN A 118 -7.21 -30.36 7.61
N TYR A 119 -7.86 -30.35 6.43
CA TYR A 119 -9.03 -31.15 6.13
C TYR A 119 -9.15 -31.33 4.61
N SER A 120 -9.43 -32.57 4.16
CA SER A 120 -9.51 -32.88 2.74
C SER A 120 -8.21 -32.51 1.98
N ASN A 121 -8.28 -31.78 0.89
CA ASN A 121 -7.12 -31.33 0.10
C ASN A 121 -6.68 -29.90 0.51
N ASP A 122 -6.87 -29.54 1.75
CA ASP A 122 -6.46 -28.27 2.31
C ASP A 122 -5.31 -28.45 3.30
N PHE A 123 -4.33 -27.55 3.26
CA PHE A 123 -3.11 -27.66 4.04
C PHE A 123 -2.72 -26.34 4.66
N LYS A 124 -2.17 -26.39 5.86
CA LYS A 124 -1.26 -25.38 6.36
C LYS A 124 0.08 -25.62 5.67
N VAL A 125 0.61 -24.61 4.98
CA VAL A 125 1.94 -24.71 4.36
C VAL A 125 2.94 -23.85 5.08
N THR A 126 4.18 -24.33 5.15
CA THR A 126 5.29 -23.58 5.74
C THR A 126 6.50 -23.64 4.83
N THR A 127 7.10 -22.47 4.55
CA THR A 127 8.37 -22.35 3.83
C THR A 127 9.40 -21.68 4.73
N ARG A 128 10.60 -22.23 4.81
CA ARG A 128 11.66 -21.80 5.73
C ARG A 128 12.95 -21.49 4.99
N PHE A 129 13.59 -20.40 5.39
CA PHE A 129 14.89 -19.98 4.87
C PHE A 129 15.90 -19.79 6.01
N GLU A 130 17.18 -20.01 5.70
CA GLU A 130 18.28 -19.74 6.62
C GLU A 130 18.30 -18.25 6.97
N PRO A 131 18.53 -17.91 8.24
CA PRO A 131 18.62 -16.53 8.66
C PRO A 131 19.94 -15.90 8.22
N ASN A 132 19.90 -14.61 7.92
CA ASN A 132 21.08 -13.79 7.85
C ASN A 132 20.98 -12.69 8.94
N PRO A 133 21.86 -12.71 9.97
CA PRO A 133 21.77 -11.75 11.08
C PRO A 133 22.05 -10.30 10.69
N GLN A 134 22.72 -10.07 9.55
CA GLN A 134 23.07 -8.72 9.05
C GLN A 134 22.06 -8.21 8.03
N GLU A 135 21.07 -9.02 7.70
CA GLU A 135 20.04 -8.65 6.75
C GLU A 135 19.09 -7.60 7.33
N LYS A 136 18.77 -6.62 6.51
CA LYS A 136 17.70 -5.64 6.71
C LYS A 136 16.62 -5.83 5.65
N ILE A 137 15.37 -5.66 6.03
CA ILE A 137 14.20 -5.98 5.20
C ILE A 137 13.26 -4.77 5.17
N TYR A 138 12.87 -4.36 3.96
CA TYR A 138 12.03 -3.18 3.72
C TYR A 138 10.92 -3.49 2.72
N GLY A 139 9.70 -3.04 2.98
CA GLY A 139 8.55 -3.30 2.13
C GLY A 139 7.37 -3.88 2.89
N MET A 140 6.77 -4.95 2.39
CA MET A 140 5.61 -5.67 2.96
C MET A 140 4.30 -4.88 2.99
N GLY A 141 4.28 -3.60 2.61
CA GLY A 141 3.10 -2.76 2.60
C GLY A 141 2.95 -1.90 3.85
N GLN A 142 1.71 -1.71 4.29
CA GLN A 142 1.34 -0.80 5.37
C GLN A 142 1.09 -1.57 6.68
N TYR A 143 1.99 -1.39 7.64
CA TYR A 143 1.83 -1.86 9.01
C TYR A 143 2.07 -0.70 9.97
N GLN A 144 1.27 -0.60 11.03
CA GLN A 144 1.33 0.50 11.99
C GLN A 144 2.46 0.27 12.99
N GLN A 145 3.67 0.73 12.65
CA GLN A 145 4.89 0.55 13.43
C GLN A 145 5.87 1.71 13.26
N THR A 146 6.69 1.96 14.29
CA THR A 146 7.64 3.07 14.31
C THR A 146 8.95 2.82 13.59
N TYR A 147 9.30 1.57 13.31
CA TYR A 147 10.55 1.16 12.66
C TYR A 147 10.37 0.90 11.16
N LEU A 148 11.41 1.18 10.40
CA LEU A 148 11.45 0.98 8.96
C LEU A 148 11.95 -0.43 8.59
N ASP A 149 13.02 -0.91 9.25
CA ASP A 149 13.56 -2.26 9.06
C ASP A 149 12.67 -3.32 9.71
N LEU A 150 12.19 -4.26 8.92
CA LEU A 150 11.27 -5.33 9.35
C LEU A 150 11.98 -6.56 9.91
N LYS A 151 13.30 -6.55 9.97
CA LYS A 151 14.04 -7.67 10.60
C LYS A 151 13.65 -7.80 12.07
N ASN A 152 13.54 -9.05 12.56
CA ASN A 152 13.06 -9.43 13.88
C ASN A 152 11.57 -9.13 14.16
N THR A 153 10.75 -9.04 13.11
CA THR A 153 9.29 -8.88 13.24
C THR A 153 8.55 -10.13 12.84
N VAL A 154 7.30 -10.20 13.28
CA VAL A 154 6.27 -11.11 12.76
C VAL A 154 5.16 -10.27 12.18
N LEU A 155 4.81 -10.52 10.92
CA LEU A 155 3.75 -9.79 10.22
C LEU A 155 2.65 -10.75 9.81
N GLU A 156 1.41 -10.38 10.11
CA GLU A 156 0.24 -11.07 9.59
C GLU A 156 0.05 -10.72 8.11
N LEU A 157 -0.27 -11.70 7.30
CA LEU A 157 -0.56 -11.53 5.88
C LEU A 157 -2.07 -11.50 5.69
N ALA A 158 -2.67 -10.35 6.00
CA ALA A 158 -4.11 -10.10 5.91
C ALA A 158 -4.40 -8.61 5.69
N GLN A 159 -5.57 -8.32 5.15
CA GLN A 159 -6.06 -6.95 5.04
C GLN A 159 -6.89 -6.62 6.28
N ARG A 160 -6.60 -5.48 6.90
CA ARG A 160 -7.34 -4.94 8.05
C ARG A 160 -7.46 -3.44 7.91
N ASN A 161 -8.40 -2.81 8.60
CA ASN A 161 -8.37 -1.37 8.71
C ASN A 161 -7.03 -0.91 9.29
N SER A 162 -6.37 0.05 8.63
CA SER A 162 -5.02 0.56 8.90
C SER A 162 -3.86 -0.42 8.62
N GLN A 163 -4.13 -1.65 8.16
CA GLN A 163 -3.11 -2.61 7.73
C GLN A 163 -3.36 -3.08 6.29
N ILE A 164 -2.35 -2.94 5.43
CA ILE A 164 -2.40 -3.40 4.04
C ILE A 164 -1.19 -4.30 3.79
N SER A 165 -1.45 -5.59 3.60
CA SER A 165 -0.41 -6.59 3.36
C SER A 165 -0.10 -6.68 1.86
N ILE A 166 1.14 -6.35 1.50
CA ILE A 166 1.69 -6.51 0.15
C ILE A 166 2.97 -7.34 0.30
N PRO A 167 2.93 -8.65 0.09
CA PRO A 167 3.99 -9.57 0.53
C PRO A 167 5.22 -9.55 -0.39
N PHE A 168 5.71 -8.35 -0.69
CA PHE A 168 6.97 -8.10 -1.38
C PHE A 168 7.89 -7.24 -0.51
N PHE A 169 9.17 -7.64 -0.44
CA PHE A 169 10.20 -6.89 0.26
C PHE A 169 11.51 -6.82 -0.54
N ILE A 170 12.33 -5.84 -0.18
CA ILE A 170 13.70 -5.66 -0.65
C ILE A 170 14.66 -5.94 0.52
N SER A 171 15.70 -6.74 0.27
CA SER A 171 16.78 -7.02 1.21
C SER A 171 18.03 -6.21 0.86
N ASN A 172 18.72 -5.71 1.90
CA ASN A 172 20.00 -4.99 1.74
C ASN A 172 21.13 -5.86 1.19
N ILE A 173 20.95 -7.16 1.10
CA ILE A 173 21.94 -8.08 0.51
C ILE A 173 21.73 -8.35 -0.98
N GLY A 174 20.89 -7.56 -1.66
CA GLY A 174 20.79 -7.52 -3.12
C GLY A 174 19.73 -8.45 -3.72
N TYR A 175 18.61 -8.67 -3.04
CA TYR A 175 17.48 -9.38 -3.63
C TYR A 175 16.12 -8.80 -3.22
N GLY A 176 15.10 -9.07 -4.03
CA GLY A 176 13.70 -8.86 -3.71
C GLY A 176 12.95 -10.18 -3.68
N PHE A 177 11.98 -10.30 -2.80
CA PHE A 177 11.19 -11.52 -2.61
C PHE A 177 9.70 -11.19 -2.55
N LEU A 178 8.91 -11.89 -3.36
CA LEU A 178 7.45 -11.84 -3.37
C LEU A 178 6.90 -13.20 -2.93
N TRP A 179 6.13 -13.23 -1.85
CA TRP A 179 5.26 -14.34 -1.53
C TRP A 179 3.98 -14.23 -2.36
N ASN A 180 3.82 -15.10 -3.34
CA ASN A 180 2.83 -14.97 -4.41
C ASN A 180 1.56 -15.81 -4.17
N ASN A 181 1.18 -16.01 -2.91
CA ASN A 181 -0.03 -16.71 -2.50
C ASN A 181 -0.95 -15.75 -1.74
N PRO A 182 -2.20 -15.49 -2.20
CA PRO A 182 -3.10 -14.49 -1.61
C PRO A 182 -3.90 -15.00 -0.41
N GLY A 183 -3.56 -16.14 0.16
CA GLY A 183 -4.18 -16.65 1.38
C GLY A 183 -3.82 -15.84 2.61
N ILE A 184 -4.50 -16.14 3.72
CA ILE A 184 -4.21 -15.58 5.03
C ILE A 184 -3.10 -16.39 5.70
N GLY A 185 -2.17 -15.70 6.35
CA GLY A 185 -1.04 -16.35 7.00
C GLY A 185 -0.16 -15.37 7.76
N GLU A 186 1.10 -15.72 7.93
CA GLU A 186 2.09 -14.87 8.58
C GLU A 186 3.50 -15.07 8.02
N VAL A 187 4.34 -14.08 8.21
CA VAL A 187 5.78 -14.18 8.01
C VAL A 187 6.53 -13.80 9.29
N SER A 188 7.55 -14.58 9.62
CA SER A 188 8.49 -14.29 10.70
C SER A 188 9.88 -14.02 10.12
N PHE A 189 10.42 -12.83 10.31
CA PHE A 189 11.78 -12.43 9.95
C PHE A 189 12.72 -12.57 11.16
N ALA A 190 12.71 -13.71 11.83
CA ALA A 190 13.39 -13.89 13.10
C ALA A 190 14.93 -14.08 12.96
N LYS A 191 15.67 -13.92 14.05
CA LYS A 191 17.14 -14.11 14.09
C LYS A 191 17.59 -15.51 13.73
N ASN A 192 16.76 -16.51 14.02
CA ASN A 192 17.10 -17.93 13.85
C ASN A 192 16.46 -18.57 12.61
N ILE A 193 15.53 -17.89 11.95
CA ILE A 193 14.82 -18.41 10.77
C ILE A 193 13.99 -17.30 10.11
N THR A 194 13.90 -17.32 8.79
CA THR A 194 12.82 -16.64 8.06
C THR A 194 11.78 -17.67 7.67
N ARG A 195 10.50 -17.46 8.09
CA ARG A 195 9.44 -18.46 7.95
C ARG A 195 8.17 -17.81 7.40
N TRP A 196 7.64 -18.37 6.32
CA TRP A 196 6.36 -18.03 5.74
C TRP A 196 5.36 -19.15 6.03
N GLU A 197 4.20 -18.82 6.56
CA GLU A 197 3.13 -19.77 6.84
C GLU A 197 1.82 -19.28 6.23
N MET A 198 1.12 -20.19 5.52
CA MET A 198 -0.24 -19.96 5.07
C MET A 198 -1.16 -20.97 5.76
N TYR A 199 -2.29 -20.50 6.26
CA TYR A 199 -3.17 -21.33 7.10
C TYR A 199 -4.02 -22.32 6.30
N SER A 200 -4.32 -22.00 5.03
CA SER A 200 -5.18 -22.82 4.17
C SER A 200 -4.79 -22.62 2.71
N THR A 201 -4.14 -23.63 2.10
CA THR A 201 -3.77 -23.63 0.69
C THR A 201 -3.29 -25.01 0.27
N ASP A 202 -3.20 -25.28 -1.05
CA ASP A 202 -2.66 -26.53 -1.62
C ASP A 202 -1.33 -26.34 -2.34
N TYR A 203 -0.74 -25.12 -2.29
CA TYR A 203 0.49 -24.78 -3.01
C TYR A 203 1.36 -23.75 -2.28
N ILE A 204 2.66 -23.78 -2.61
CA ILE A 204 3.64 -22.75 -2.31
C ILE A 204 3.96 -22.06 -3.63
N ASP A 205 3.98 -20.71 -3.62
CA ASP A 205 4.36 -19.91 -4.77
C ASP A 205 5.10 -18.67 -4.27
N TYR A 206 6.33 -18.47 -4.75
CA TYR A 206 7.09 -17.26 -4.50
C TYR A 206 7.97 -16.90 -5.69
N TRP A 207 8.29 -15.63 -5.79
CA TRP A 207 9.15 -15.07 -6.81
C TRP A 207 10.32 -14.34 -6.15
N ILE A 208 11.52 -14.47 -6.70
CA ILE A 208 12.72 -13.84 -6.19
C ILE A 208 13.54 -13.26 -7.34
N THR A 209 14.09 -12.05 -7.15
CA THR A 209 14.95 -11.36 -8.11
C THR A 209 16.25 -10.93 -7.46
N ALA A 210 17.35 -10.94 -8.22
CA ALA A 210 18.62 -10.33 -7.84
C ALA A 210 18.74 -8.94 -8.44
N GLY A 211 19.44 -8.04 -7.75
CA GLY A 211 19.80 -6.71 -8.27
C GLY A 211 20.94 -6.11 -7.45
N ASP A 212 21.77 -5.26 -8.09
CA ASP A 212 22.88 -4.60 -7.42
C ASP A 212 22.43 -3.42 -6.56
N GLU A 213 21.27 -2.83 -6.90
CA GLU A 213 20.69 -1.68 -6.20
C GLU A 213 19.20 -1.90 -5.90
N PRO A 214 18.65 -1.30 -4.84
CA PRO A 214 17.22 -1.35 -4.51
C PRO A 214 16.31 -0.92 -5.68
N LYS A 215 16.76 0.05 -6.45
CA LYS A 215 16.11 0.58 -7.64
C LYS A 215 15.91 -0.49 -8.72
N GLU A 216 16.93 -1.27 -9.00
CA GLU A 216 16.87 -2.38 -9.96
C GLU A 216 15.90 -3.46 -9.47
N ILE A 217 15.99 -3.82 -8.21
CA ILE A 217 15.12 -4.83 -7.59
C ILE A 217 13.64 -4.43 -7.69
N LEU A 218 13.31 -3.19 -7.34
CA LEU A 218 11.94 -2.69 -7.38
C LEU A 218 11.40 -2.60 -8.81
N ARG A 219 12.23 -2.19 -9.77
CA ARG A 219 11.88 -2.15 -11.19
C ARG A 219 11.64 -3.54 -11.77
N ASN A 220 12.46 -4.54 -11.38
CA ASN A 220 12.23 -5.94 -11.74
C ASN A 220 10.87 -6.42 -11.23
N TYR A 221 10.51 -6.10 -9.98
CA TYR A 221 9.19 -6.39 -9.42
C TYR A 221 8.06 -5.70 -10.19
N SER A 222 8.19 -4.41 -10.46
CA SER A 222 7.19 -3.63 -11.20
C SER A 222 7.00 -4.14 -12.63
N ASN A 223 8.06 -4.62 -13.28
CA ASN A 223 7.99 -5.19 -14.62
C ASN A 223 7.19 -6.50 -14.65
N VAL A 224 7.22 -7.31 -13.59
CA VAL A 224 6.50 -8.59 -13.55
C VAL A 224 5.11 -8.50 -12.92
N THR A 225 4.79 -7.46 -12.18
CA THR A 225 3.48 -7.26 -11.54
C THR A 225 2.63 -6.16 -12.19
N GLY A 226 3.23 -5.37 -13.08
CA GLY A 226 2.63 -4.21 -13.72
C GLY A 226 2.92 -2.90 -12.98
N LYS A 227 2.88 -1.79 -13.71
CA LYS A 227 3.17 -0.44 -13.24
C LYS A 227 1.90 0.37 -13.04
N ALA A 228 1.96 1.38 -12.16
CA ALA A 228 0.88 2.33 -11.99
C ALA A 228 0.62 3.14 -13.28
N PRO A 229 -0.63 3.51 -13.60
CA PRO A 229 -0.89 4.52 -14.62
C PRO A 229 -0.28 5.87 -14.18
N LYS A 230 -0.13 6.83 -15.11
CA LYS A 230 0.31 8.18 -14.74
C LYS A 230 -0.88 8.93 -14.11
N MET A 231 -0.76 9.35 -12.85
CA MET A 231 -1.80 10.17 -12.21
C MET A 231 -1.99 11.50 -12.96
N SER A 232 -3.24 11.90 -13.14
CA SER A 232 -3.56 13.14 -13.85
C SER A 232 -3.13 14.37 -13.04
N ASP A 233 -2.57 15.38 -13.71
CA ASP A 233 -2.01 16.57 -13.06
C ASP A 233 -3.04 17.38 -12.26
N ASN A 234 -4.34 17.35 -12.64
CA ASN A 234 -5.42 18.01 -11.91
C ASN A 234 -5.66 17.42 -10.49
N LEU A 235 -5.10 16.24 -10.18
CA LEU A 235 -5.20 15.61 -8.87
C LEU A 235 -4.02 15.93 -7.93
N LEU A 236 -2.98 16.65 -8.37
CA LEU A 236 -1.73 16.80 -7.63
C LEU A 236 -1.75 17.88 -6.54
N GLY A 237 -2.80 18.71 -6.47
CA GLY A 237 -2.98 19.73 -5.42
C GLY A 237 -3.70 19.20 -4.19
N LEU A 238 -4.36 20.10 -3.45
CA LEU A 238 -5.10 19.77 -2.23
C LEU A 238 -6.36 18.96 -2.54
N TRP A 239 -6.57 17.88 -1.77
CA TRP A 239 -7.84 17.15 -1.66
C TRP A 239 -8.51 17.52 -0.34
N GLN A 240 -9.72 18.08 -0.41
CA GLN A 240 -10.52 18.38 0.78
C GLN A 240 -11.48 17.25 1.07
N SER A 241 -11.50 16.80 2.30
CA SER A 241 -12.41 15.79 2.80
C SER A 241 -12.65 15.95 4.29
N LYS A 242 -13.75 15.42 4.77
CA LYS A 242 -14.07 15.20 6.20
C LYS A 242 -15.07 14.05 6.31
N LEU A 243 -15.21 13.48 7.47
CA LEU A 243 -16.34 12.66 7.86
C LEU A 243 -17.43 13.59 8.43
N ARG A 244 -18.45 13.93 7.70
CA ARG A 244 -18.74 13.89 6.27
C ARG A 244 -19.50 15.17 5.89
N TYR A 245 -19.53 15.53 4.64
CA TYR A 245 -20.53 16.49 4.12
C TYR A 245 -21.86 15.73 3.98
N ARG A 246 -22.92 16.24 4.62
CA ARG A 246 -24.22 15.54 4.68
C ARG A 246 -25.12 15.91 3.51
N THR A 247 -24.89 17.10 2.93
CA THR A 247 -25.74 17.63 1.86
C THR A 247 -24.91 18.25 0.73
N LYS A 248 -25.52 18.37 -0.45
CA LYS A 248 -24.98 19.14 -1.57
C LYS A 248 -24.60 20.55 -1.15
N ASP A 249 -25.47 21.24 -0.40
CA ASP A 249 -25.26 22.64 -0.02
C ASP A 249 -24.05 22.79 0.91
N GLU A 250 -23.88 21.89 1.89
CA GLU A 250 -22.68 21.89 2.75
C GLU A 250 -21.40 21.74 1.92
N LEU A 251 -21.38 20.82 0.96
CA LEU A 251 -20.22 20.58 0.11
C LEU A 251 -19.91 21.76 -0.81
N MET A 252 -20.94 22.29 -1.49
CA MET A 252 -20.79 23.41 -2.44
C MET A 252 -20.34 24.69 -1.74
N GLU A 253 -20.82 24.96 -0.51
CA GLU A 253 -20.39 26.13 0.28
C GLU A 253 -18.89 26.05 0.61
N VAL A 254 -18.35 24.87 0.92
CA VAL A 254 -16.93 24.66 1.14
C VAL A 254 -16.12 24.97 -0.12
N VAL A 255 -16.51 24.43 -1.27
CA VAL A 255 -15.81 24.68 -2.55
C VAL A 255 -15.85 26.16 -2.93
N LYS A 256 -16.98 26.82 -2.73
CA LYS A 256 -17.15 28.25 -2.94
C LYS A 256 -16.23 29.06 -2.02
N THR A 257 -16.15 28.69 -0.74
CA THR A 257 -15.28 29.36 0.23
C THR A 257 -13.80 29.24 -0.16
N TYR A 258 -13.32 28.05 -0.60
CA TYR A 258 -11.97 27.90 -1.14
C TYR A 258 -11.70 28.87 -2.30
N LYS A 259 -12.67 28.96 -3.25
CA LYS A 259 -12.58 29.87 -4.39
C LYS A 259 -12.55 31.35 -3.99
N GLU A 260 -13.43 31.76 -3.07
CA GLU A 260 -13.51 33.13 -2.57
C GLU A 260 -12.24 33.56 -1.81
N LYS A 261 -11.64 32.64 -1.08
CA LYS A 261 -10.35 32.85 -0.40
C LYS A 261 -9.15 32.78 -1.35
N GLY A 262 -9.33 32.42 -2.61
CA GLY A 262 -8.25 32.25 -3.58
C GLY A 262 -7.32 31.08 -3.28
N ILE A 263 -7.80 30.07 -2.55
CA ILE A 263 -7.03 28.88 -2.17
C ILE A 263 -7.29 27.76 -3.19
N PRO A 264 -6.25 27.26 -3.86
CA PRO A 264 -6.41 26.19 -4.84
C PRO A 264 -6.95 24.89 -4.23
N LEU A 265 -7.94 24.29 -4.90
CA LEU A 265 -8.51 23.00 -4.52
C LEU A 265 -8.56 22.09 -5.74
N SER A 266 -8.00 20.90 -5.67
CA SER A 266 -8.01 19.93 -6.77
C SER A 266 -9.19 18.96 -6.69
N THR A 267 -9.51 18.50 -5.49
CA THR A 267 -10.50 17.43 -5.30
C THR A 267 -11.32 17.68 -4.03
N ILE A 268 -12.60 17.31 -4.08
CA ILE A 268 -13.44 17.25 -2.88
C ILE A 268 -14.10 15.88 -2.77
N ALA A 269 -14.10 15.31 -1.54
CA ALA A 269 -14.67 14.00 -1.30
C ALA A 269 -16.14 14.07 -0.91
N ILE A 270 -16.93 13.17 -1.52
CA ILE A 270 -18.28 12.83 -1.10
C ILE A 270 -18.19 11.49 -0.38
N ASP A 271 -18.17 11.54 0.93
CA ASP A 271 -17.95 10.39 1.79
C ASP A 271 -19.21 9.52 1.92
N TYR A 272 -19.13 8.46 2.69
CA TYR A 272 -20.19 7.47 2.89
C TYR A 272 -21.54 8.09 3.32
N PHE A 273 -22.62 7.31 3.15
CA PHE A 273 -24.00 7.75 3.43
C PHE A 273 -24.48 9.02 2.69
N HIS A 274 -23.96 9.24 1.49
CA HIS A 274 -24.62 10.08 0.49
C HIS A 274 -25.74 9.31 -0.25
N TRP A 275 -25.87 8.02 0.03
CA TRP A 275 -26.87 7.09 -0.51
C TRP A 275 -28.06 6.90 0.44
N PRO A 276 -29.25 6.50 -0.04
CA PRO A 276 -30.37 6.15 0.82
C PRO A 276 -30.09 4.91 1.68
N LYS A 277 -29.53 3.86 1.04
CA LYS A 277 -29.09 2.63 1.68
C LYS A 277 -27.83 2.08 1.03
N GLN A 278 -27.02 1.38 1.81
CA GLN A 278 -25.85 0.70 1.30
C GLN A 278 -26.23 -0.30 0.22
N GLY A 279 -25.47 -0.35 -0.88
CA GLY A 279 -25.67 -1.26 -2.00
C GLY A 279 -26.57 -0.70 -3.12
N GLU A 280 -27.22 0.45 -2.91
CA GLU A 280 -28.03 1.08 -3.97
C GLU A 280 -27.17 1.91 -4.93
N TYR A 281 -25.97 2.32 -4.52
CA TYR A 281 -25.01 3.08 -5.33
C TYR A 281 -25.64 4.25 -6.10
N ARG A 282 -26.36 5.12 -5.37
CA ARG A 282 -26.96 6.34 -5.90
C ARG A 282 -27.01 7.44 -4.86
N PHE A 283 -27.09 8.66 -5.28
CA PHE A 283 -27.32 9.78 -4.37
C PHE A 283 -28.72 9.71 -3.75
N ASP A 284 -28.81 10.04 -2.46
CA ASP A 284 -30.07 10.30 -1.79
C ASP A 284 -30.57 11.70 -2.20
N GLU A 285 -31.64 11.76 -3.00
CA GLU A 285 -32.11 13.00 -3.60
C GLU A 285 -32.66 14.02 -2.58
N ASP A 286 -33.04 13.56 -1.37
CA ASP A 286 -33.45 14.45 -0.30
C ASP A 286 -32.31 15.32 0.23
N TYR A 287 -31.07 14.87 0.11
CA TYR A 287 -29.88 15.57 0.58
C TYR A 287 -28.93 15.99 -0.56
N TRP A 288 -28.98 15.31 -1.69
CA TRP A 288 -28.10 15.49 -2.84
C TRP A 288 -28.93 15.70 -4.12
N PRO A 289 -29.79 16.74 -4.19
CA PRO A 289 -30.62 16.98 -5.36
C PRO A 289 -29.78 17.38 -6.59
N ASN A 290 -30.22 16.94 -7.77
CA ASN A 290 -29.58 17.24 -9.05
C ASN A 290 -28.06 16.98 -9.05
N PRO A 291 -27.61 15.77 -8.78
CA PRO A 291 -26.17 15.47 -8.64
C PRO A 291 -25.37 15.67 -9.95
N GLU A 292 -25.99 15.52 -11.11
CA GLU A 292 -25.37 15.79 -12.41
C GLU A 292 -24.99 17.28 -12.55
N GLU A 293 -25.90 18.20 -12.19
CA GLU A 293 -25.62 19.65 -12.20
C GLU A 293 -24.51 20.00 -11.19
N MET A 294 -24.56 19.42 -10.00
CA MET A 294 -23.53 19.60 -8.97
C MET A 294 -22.15 19.19 -9.49
N ILE A 295 -22.02 17.99 -10.05
CA ILE A 295 -20.75 17.48 -10.58
C ILE A 295 -20.27 18.37 -11.74
N LYS A 296 -21.17 18.79 -12.62
CA LYS A 296 -20.84 19.71 -13.71
C LYS A 296 -20.34 21.05 -13.18
N GLU A 297 -21.01 21.63 -12.19
CA GLU A 297 -20.60 22.90 -11.56
C GLU A 297 -19.23 22.78 -10.89
N LEU A 298 -18.97 21.72 -10.11
CA LEU A 298 -17.67 21.45 -9.50
C LEU A 298 -16.56 21.47 -10.56
N LYS A 299 -16.75 20.75 -11.66
CA LYS A 299 -15.72 20.59 -12.70
C LYS A 299 -15.55 21.81 -13.60
N GLN A 300 -16.65 22.45 -14.03
CA GLN A 300 -16.60 23.53 -15.01
C GLN A 300 -16.41 24.92 -14.39
N THR A 301 -17.03 25.19 -13.24
CA THR A 301 -16.96 26.49 -12.57
C THR A 301 -15.81 26.58 -11.60
N TYR A 302 -15.61 25.50 -10.81
CA TYR A 302 -14.60 25.50 -9.74
C TYR A 302 -13.31 24.75 -10.13
N GLN A 303 -13.33 23.95 -11.20
CA GLN A 303 -12.19 23.09 -11.62
C GLN A 303 -11.79 22.07 -10.54
N VAL A 304 -12.76 21.59 -9.79
CA VAL A 304 -12.61 20.62 -8.70
C VAL A 304 -13.18 19.27 -9.13
N GLU A 305 -12.43 18.20 -8.98
CA GLU A 305 -12.90 16.83 -9.24
C GLU A 305 -13.55 16.24 -7.98
N PRO A 306 -14.79 15.73 -8.07
CA PRO A 306 -15.36 14.96 -6.98
C PRO A 306 -14.78 13.56 -6.94
N ILE A 307 -14.46 13.08 -5.72
CA ILE A 307 -14.19 11.67 -5.45
C ILE A 307 -15.34 11.10 -4.62
N ILE A 308 -15.92 9.99 -5.06
CA ILE A 308 -17.13 9.43 -4.45
C ILE A 308 -16.79 8.14 -3.72
N SER A 309 -17.08 8.09 -2.42
CA SER A 309 -16.95 6.89 -1.59
C SER A 309 -17.99 5.86 -1.99
N VAL A 310 -17.58 4.61 -2.14
CA VAL A 310 -18.46 3.47 -2.36
C VAL A 310 -18.00 2.30 -1.49
N TRP A 311 -18.98 1.55 -0.95
CA TRP A 311 -18.74 0.42 -0.07
C TRP A 311 -19.24 -0.88 -0.70
N PRO A 312 -18.54 -2.00 -0.53
CA PRO A 312 -18.96 -3.29 -1.09
C PRO A 312 -20.00 -3.98 -0.19
N THR A 313 -20.90 -3.23 0.39
CA THR A 313 -21.89 -3.70 1.35
C THR A 313 -23.31 -3.41 0.87
N VAL A 314 -24.24 -4.26 1.23
CA VAL A 314 -25.68 -4.13 0.91
C VAL A 314 -26.50 -4.27 2.17
N GLN A 315 -27.40 -3.30 2.45
CA GLN A 315 -28.37 -3.44 3.52
C GLN A 315 -29.45 -4.46 3.12
N THR A 316 -29.86 -5.28 4.07
CA THR A 316 -30.86 -6.35 3.81
C THR A 316 -32.25 -5.84 3.46
N ASP A 317 -32.51 -4.55 3.69
CA ASP A 317 -33.73 -3.83 3.32
C ASP A 317 -33.52 -2.82 2.18
N ALA A 318 -32.37 -2.86 1.47
CA ALA A 318 -32.15 -2.09 0.25
C ALA A 318 -33.06 -2.57 -0.90
N GLU A 319 -33.45 -1.66 -1.80
CA GLU A 319 -34.39 -1.95 -2.88
C GLU A 319 -33.94 -3.09 -3.81
N ASN A 320 -32.63 -3.21 -3.98
CA ASN A 320 -31.98 -4.19 -4.86
C ASN A 320 -31.41 -5.43 -4.11
N TYR A 321 -31.65 -5.57 -2.80
CA TYR A 321 -31.10 -6.66 -2.00
C TYR A 321 -31.47 -8.06 -2.54
N ASN A 322 -32.73 -8.25 -2.93
CA ASN A 322 -33.19 -9.52 -3.46
C ASN A 322 -32.46 -9.92 -4.75
N GLU A 323 -32.11 -8.97 -5.60
CA GLU A 323 -31.35 -9.22 -6.81
C GLU A 323 -29.93 -9.73 -6.50
N TYR A 324 -29.24 -9.12 -5.53
CA TYR A 324 -27.95 -9.63 -5.05
C TYR A 324 -28.07 -11.05 -4.50
N LEU A 325 -29.14 -11.30 -3.76
CA LEU A 325 -29.37 -12.60 -3.13
C LEU A 325 -29.64 -13.71 -4.14
N GLU A 326 -30.58 -13.49 -5.05
CA GLU A 326 -31.05 -14.48 -6.02
C GLU A 326 -29.95 -14.83 -7.03
N ASN A 327 -29.11 -13.88 -7.42
CA ASN A 327 -28.01 -14.09 -8.33
C ASN A 327 -26.73 -14.60 -7.63
N GLY A 328 -26.73 -14.73 -6.30
CA GLY A 328 -25.59 -15.26 -5.56
C GLY A 328 -24.37 -14.33 -5.50
N TYR A 329 -24.60 -13.02 -5.51
CA TYR A 329 -23.56 -11.99 -5.52
C TYR A 329 -23.00 -11.66 -4.13
N LEU A 330 -23.59 -12.20 -3.08
CA LEU A 330 -23.21 -11.91 -1.69
C LEU A 330 -22.19 -12.90 -1.17
N VAL A 331 -21.31 -12.43 -0.28
CA VAL A 331 -20.40 -13.26 0.49
C VAL A 331 -21.24 -14.23 1.36
N LYS A 332 -20.76 -15.46 1.47
CA LYS A 332 -21.46 -16.55 2.16
C LYS A 332 -20.64 -17.05 3.34
N VAL A 333 -21.24 -17.86 4.16
CA VAL A 333 -20.60 -18.72 5.14
C VAL A 333 -20.90 -20.18 4.79
N ASN A 334 -20.35 -21.13 5.55
CA ASN A 334 -20.68 -22.54 5.36
C ASN A 334 -22.20 -22.77 5.34
N ARG A 335 -22.65 -23.66 4.47
CA ARG A 335 -24.06 -24.02 4.29
C ARG A 335 -24.97 -22.89 3.78
N GLY A 336 -24.38 -21.87 3.16
CA GLY A 336 -25.12 -20.76 2.55
C GLY A 336 -25.72 -19.75 3.52
N VAL A 337 -25.54 -19.90 4.82
CA VAL A 337 -25.93 -18.88 5.80
C VAL A 337 -25.04 -17.66 5.62
N ARG A 338 -25.64 -16.46 5.56
CA ARG A 338 -24.93 -15.21 5.38
C ARG A 338 -24.59 -14.60 6.72
N LEU A 339 -23.39 -14.06 6.83
CA LEU A 339 -22.98 -13.26 7.96
C LEU A 339 -23.43 -11.81 7.72
N THR A 340 -24.25 -11.28 8.61
CA THR A 340 -24.63 -9.87 8.61
C THR A 340 -23.76 -9.09 9.57
N MET A 341 -23.38 -7.89 9.17
CA MET A 341 -22.70 -6.92 10.03
C MET A 341 -23.64 -5.79 10.41
N GLN A 342 -23.49 -5.30 11.64
CA GLN A 342 -24.25 -4.17 12.16
C GLN A 342 -23.53 -2.85 11.82
N ILE A 343 -23.57 -2.46 10.56
CA ILE A 343 -23.09 -1.13 10.13
C ILE A 343 -24.28 -0.37 9.58
N GLN A 344 -24.99 0.32 10.46
CA GLN A 344 -26.21 1.07 10.12
C GLN A 344 -27.31 0.22 9.47
N GLY A 345 -27.75 -0.75 10.19
CA GLY A 345 -28.65 -1.79 9.75
C GLY A 345 -27.92 -3.11 9.52
N ASN A 346 -28.66 -4.14 9.15
CA ASN A 346 -28.10 -5.43 8.80
C ASN A 346 -27.51 -5.37 7.40
N THR A 347 -26.20 -5.47 7.28
CA THR A 347 -25.50 -5.44 6.00
C THR A 347 -24.83 -6.77 5.67
N VAL A 348 -24.64 -7.03 4.40
CA VAL A 348 -23.90 -8.18 3.87
C VAL A 348 -22.89 -7.68 2.86
N PHE A 349 -21.68 -8.26 2.81
CA PHE A 349 -20.71 -7.95 1.78
C PHE A 349 -21.12 -8.48 0.42
N VAL A 350 -20.85 -7.71 -0.62
CA VAL A 350 -20.84 -8.18 -2.00
C VAL A 350 -19.56 -9.00 -2.22
N ASP A 351 -19.67 -10.13 -2.88
CA ASP A 351 -18.50 -10.95 -3.26
C ASP A 351 -17.80 -10.33 -4.48
N MET A 352 -16.84 -9.42 -4.23
CA MET A 352 -16.06 -8.78 -5.30
C MET A 352 -15.14 -9.76 -6.03
N THR A 353 -14.93 -10.97 -5.53
CA THR A 353 -14.21 -12.02 -6.25
C THR A 353 -15.08 -12.66 -7.37
N ASN A 354 -16.39 -12.43 -7.34
CA ASN A 354 -17.33 -12.84 -8.36
C ASN A 354 -17.43 -11.78 -9.47
N GLU A 355 -16.98 -12.10 -10.67
CA GLU A 355 -17.01 -11.19 -11.82
C GLU A 355 -18.44 -10.70 -12.14
N GLN A 356 -19.44 -11.55 -12.02
CA GLN A 356 -20.84 -11.17 -12.27
C GLN A 356 -21.33 -10.16 -11.23
N ALA A 357 -20.94 -10.32 -9.97
CA ALA A 357 -21.25 -9.36 -8.93
C ALA A 357 -20.56 -8.01 -9.17
N ARG A 358 -19.27 -8.02 -9.56
CA ARG A 358 -18.55 -6.79 -9.95
C ARG A 358 -19.24 -6.07 -11.10
N ASN A 359 -19.62 -6.80 -12.14
CA ASN A 359 -20.29 -6.21 -13.30
C ASN A 359 -21.66 -5.62 -12.94
N TYR A 360 -22.40 -6.27 -12.05
CA TYR A 360 -23.67 -5.75 -11.55
C TYR A 360 -23.48 -4.44 -10.78
N VAL A 361 -22.56 -4.43 -9.81
CA VAL A 361 -22.22 -3.23 -9.01
C VAL A 361 -21.71 -2.11 -9.92
N TRP A 362 -20.82 -2.43 -10.87
CA TRP A 362 -20.30 -1.45 -11.81
C TRP A 362 -21.41 -0.81 -12.66
N ASN A 363 -22.39 -1.57 -13.13
CA ASN A 363 -23.51 -1.02 -13.89
C ASN A 363 -24.33 -0.02 -13.07
N LEU A 364 -24.51 -0.25 -11.77
CA LEU A 364 -25.15 0.70 -10.86
C LEU A 364 -24.30 1.97 -10.70
N ILE A 365 -23.02 1.80 -10.42
CA ILE A 365 -22.05 2.91 -10.28
C ILE A 365 -21.98 3.71 -11.59
N LYS A 366 -21.88 3.04 -12.72
CA LYS A 366 -21.82 3.69 -14.03
C LYS A 366 -23.05 4.54 -14.26
N LYS A 367 -24.25 3.97 -14.14
CA LYS A 367 -25.52 4.67 -14.33
C LYS A 367 -25.70 5.87 -13.41
N ASN A 368 -25.35 5.70 -12.12
CA ASN A 368 -25.73 6.66 -11.08
C ASN A 368 -24.64 7.69 -10.75
N TYR A 369 -23.39 7.43 -11.13
CA TYR A 369 -22.27 8.34 -10.88
C TYR A 369 -21.49 8.68 -12.15
N VAL A 370 -21.02 7.68 -12.92
CA VAL A 370 -20.16 7.93 -14.09
C VAL A 370 -20.93 8.66 -15.19
N ASP A 371 -22.14 8.22 -15.52
CA ASP A 371 -22.99 8.84 -16.54
C ASP A 371 -23.47 10.25 -16.13
N LYS A 372 -23.35 10.60 -14.83
CA LYS A 372 -23.56 11.96 -14.29
C LYS A 372 -22.26 12.80 -14.22
N GLY A 373 -21.15 12.27 -14.70
CA GLY A 373 -19.88 13.00 -14.85
C GLY A 373 -18.82 12.71 -13.78
N ALA A 374 -19.10 11.87 -12.77
CA ALA A 374 -18.08 11.43 -11.83
C ALA A 374 -17.08 10.44 -12.46
N ARG A 375 -15.84 10.45 -11.99
CA ARG A 375 -14.80 9.59 -12.51
C ARG A 375 -13.96 8.92 -11.44
N TYR A 376 -13.78 9.58 -10.31
CA TYR A 376 -12.87 9.12 -9.25
C TYR A 376 -13.67 8.52 -8.11
N PHE A 377 -13.21 7.38 -7.63
CA PHE A 377 -13.88 6.60 -6.58
C PHE A 377 -12.97 6.33 -5.41
N TRP A 378 -13.57 6.26 -4.24
CA TRP A 378 -12.96 5.84 -3.00
C TRP A 378 -13.58 4.51 -2.59
N LEU A 379 -12.83 3.42 -2.77
CA LEU A 379 -13.23 2.07 -2.41
C LEU A 379 -12.89 1.82 -0.94
N ASP A 380 -13.84 2.11 -0.08
CA ASP A 380 -13.71 1.90 1.34
C ASP A 380 -14.22 0.50 1.75
N VAL A 381 -13.90 0.06 2.98
CA VAL A 381 -14.29 -1.25 3.53
C VAL A 381 -13.88 -2.41 2.60
N ALA A 382 -12.69 -2.35 2.04
CA ALA A 382 -12.18 -3.35 1.09
C ALA A 382 -11.59 -4.60 1.77
N GLU A 383 -11.69 -4.70 3.09
CA GLU A 383 -11.32 -5.82 3.95
C GLU A 383 -12.57 -6.51 4.52
N PRO A 384 -13.09 -7.60 3.93
CA PRO A 384 -14.34 -8.22 4.37
C PRO A 384 -14.35 -8.76 5.79
N GLY A 385 -13.19 -9.11 6.33
CA GLY A 385 -13.02 -9.52 7.74
C GLY A 385 -13.17 -8.39 8.76
N TYR A 386 -13.83 -7.30 8.42
CA TYR A 386 -13.88 -6.02 9.08
C TYR A 386 -14.18 -6.06 10.60
N SER A 387 -15.15 -6.85 11.03
CA SER A 387 -15.63 -6.70 12.41
C SER A 387 -14.98 -7.63 13.42
N VAL A 388 -14.43 -8.76 13.05
CA VAL A 388 -13.98 -9.77 14.04
C VAL A 388 -12.80 -10.62 13.55
N TYR A 389 -12.04 -10.25 12.56
CA TYR A 389 -10.93 -11.09 12.09
C TYR A 389 -11.31 -12.56 11.85
N ASP A 390 -12.52 -12.78 11.34
CA ASP A 390 -13.15 -14.08 11.28
C ASP A 390 -12.93 -14.69 9.90
N PHE A 391 -11.67 -14.80 9.53
CA PHE A 391 -11.23 -15.35 8.24
C PHE A 391 -11.75 -16.76 7.97
N ASP A 392 -12.16 -17.50 9.00
CA ASP A 392 -12.73 -18.83 8.86
C ASP A 392 -14.16 -18.84 8.32
N ASN A 393 -14.91 -17.75 8.46
CA ASN A 393 -16.33 -17.72 8.15
C ASN A 393 -16.63 -17.38 6.70
N TYR A 394 -15.85 -16.53 6.05
CA TYR A 394 -16.19 -16.03 4.72
C TYR A 394 -15.87 -17.00 3.59
N ARG A 395 -16.82 -17.09 2.65
CA ARG A 395 -16.72 -17.91 1.45
C ARG A 395 -17.02 -17.06 0.23
N TYR A 396 -16.05 -16.98 -0.65
CA TYR A 396 -16.09 -16.24 -1.91
C TYR A 396 -16.26 -17.18 -3.10
N LYS A 397 -16.50 -16.61 -4.27
CA LYS A 397 -16.51 -17.35 -5.52
C LYS A 397 -15.16 -18.02 -5.82
N LYS A 398 -14.06 -17.39 -5.44
CA LYS A 398 -12.69 -17.86 -5.70
C LYS A 398 -12.16 -18.85 -4.66
N GLY A 399 -12.76 -18.94 -3.50
CA GLY A 399 -12.32 -19.82 -2.41
C GLY A 399 -12.79 -19.35 -1.04
N THR A 400 -12.22 -19.93 0.00
CA THR A 400 -12.41 -19.43 1.38
C THR A 400 -11.57 -18.18 1.60
N ASP A 401 -11.92 -17.38 2.60
CA ASP A 401 -11.13 -16.21 2.97
C ASP A 401 -9.69 -16.59 3.34
N LEU A 402 -9.50 -17.66 4.11
CA LEU A 402 -8.18 -18.21 4.40
C LEU A 402 -7.36 -18.54 3.15
N GLN A 403 -8.00 -18.95 2.04
CA GLN A 403 -7.31 -19.33 0.80
C GLN A 403 -7.02 -18.14 -0.12
N CYS A 404 -7.84 -17.09 -0.09
CA CYS A 404 -7.76 -16.03 -1.09
C CYS A 404 -8.20 -14.63 -0.60
N GLY A 405 -8.31 -14.40 0.70
CA GLY A 405 -8.82 -13.14 1.25
C GLY A 405 -8.09 -11.90 0.77
N ASN A 406 -6.77 -12.00 0.63
CA ASN A 406 -5.95 -10.89 0.17
C ASN A 406 -6.19 -10.47 -1.31
N ILE A 407 -6.91 -11.27 -2.10
CA ILE A 407 -7.26 -10.90 -3.49
C ILE A 407 -8.53 -10.02 -3.57
N TYR A 408 -9.32 -9.95 -2.49
CA TYR A 408 -10.57 -9.21 -2.48
C TYR A 408 -10.41 -7.73 -2.87
N PRO A 409 -9.48 -6.94 -2.27
CA PRO A 409 -9.26 -5.56 -2.68
C PRO A 409 -8.75 -5.43 -4.12
N ILE A 410 -8.01 -6.41 -4.63
CA ILE A 410 -7.57 -6.42 -6.04
C ILE A 410 -8.76 -6.57 -6.99
N ASP A 411 -9.67 -7.49 -6.68
CA ASP A 411 -10.87 -7.69 -7.51
C ASP A 411 -11.83 -6.50 -7.40
N TYR A 412 -11.87 -5.83 -6.26
CA TYR A 412 -12.62 -4.59 -6.08
C TYR A 412 -12.03 -3.44 -6.92
N LEU A 413 -10.69 -3.28 -6.95
CA LEU A 413 -10.00 -2.34 -7.84
C LEU A 413 -10.25 -2.63 -9.31
N LYS A 414 -10.27 -3.90 -9.72
CA LYS A 414 -10.59 -4.31 -11.09
C LYS A 414 -11.94 -3.83 -11.55
N MET A 415 -12.94 -3.79 -10.68
CA MET A 415 -14.28 -3.29 -11.02
C MET A 415 -14.22 -1.89 -11.63
N VAL A 416 -13.45 -0.98 -11.04
CA VAL A 416 -13.28 0.39 -11.55
C VAL A 416 -12.37 0.43 -12.77
N SER A 417 -11.22 -0.27 -12.69
CA SER A 417 -10.22 -0.27 -13.75
C SER A 417 -10.71 -0.88 -15.06
N GLU A 418 -11.48 -1.96 -14.99
CA GLU A 418 -12.06 -2.62 -16.16
C GLU A 418 -13.34 -1.91 -16.66
N GLY A 419 -14.03 -1.22 -15.75
CA GLY A 419 -15.26 -0.50 -16.05
C GLY A 419 -15.06 0.86 -16.72
N LEU A 420 -13.98 1.58 -16.41
CA LEU A 420 -13.61 2.83 -17.07
C LEU A 420 -12.84 2.51 -18.34
N THR A 421 -13.53 2.61 -19.48
CA THR A 421 -13.01 2.21 -20.80
C THR A 421 -12.41 3.35 -21.62
N ASP A 422 -12.41 4.58 -21.09
CA ASP A 422 -11.76 5.71 -21.76
C ASP A 422 -10.23 5.68 -21.57
N GLU A 423 -9.48 6.40 -22.41
CA GLU A 423 -8.03 6.41 -22.41
C GLU A 423 -7.38 7.14 -21.22
N LYS A 424 -8.20 7.70 -20.31
CA LYS A 424 -7.69 8.48 -19.18
C LYS A 424 -7.21 7.56 -18.05
N PRO A 425 -6.14 7.94 -17.34
CA PRO A 425 -5.62 7.17 -16.20
C PRO A 425 -6.69 6.89 -15.14
N VAL A 426 -6.72 5.67 -14.64
CA VAL A 426 -7.54 5.29 -13.49
C VAL A 426 -6.80 5.62 -12.22
N VAL A 427 -7.45 6.31 -11.29
CA VAL A 427 -6.98 6.60 -9.94
C VAL A 427 -8.11 6.25 -8.97
N THR A 428 -7.83 5.34 -8.06
CA THR A 428 -8.83 4.85 -7.11
C THR A 428 -8.23 4.85 -5.70
N LEU A 429 -8.82 5.64 -4.80
CA LEU A 429 -8.48 5.58 -3.37
C LEU A 429 -9.05 4.28 -2.80
N VAL A 430 -8.25 3.46 -2.13
CA VAL A 430 -8.68 2.15 -1.66
C VAL A 430 -8.07 1.78 -0.30
N ARG A 431 -8.89 1.24 0.61
CA ARG A 431 -8.45 0.70 1.90
C ARG A 431 -8.19 -0.79 1.78
N GLY A 432 -7.09 -1.14 1.18
CA GLY A 432 -6.66 -2.51 0.98
C GLY A 432 -5.90 -2.67 -0.32
N GLY A 433 -5.06 -3.65 -0.37
CA GLY A 433 -4.24 -3.94 -1.55
C GLY A 433 -3.51 -5.26 -1.38
N TRP A 434 -2.87 -5.71 -2.43
CA TRP A 434 -1.96 -6.84 -2.45
C TRP A 434 -0.98 -6.65 -3.60
N ALA A 435 -0.05 -7.57 -3.81
CA ALA A 435 0.90 -7.48 -4.92
C ALA A 435 0.18 -7.23 -6.26
N GLY A 436 0.66 -6.26 -7.03
CA GLY A 436 0.07 -5.86 -8.30
C GLY A 436 -1.11 -4.88 -8.23
N ALA A 437 -1.47 -4.36 -7.04
CA ALA A 437 -2.53 -3.36 -6.88
C ALA A 437 -2.28 -2.09 -7.70
N GLN A 438 -1.01 -1.68 -7.81
CA GLN A 438 -0.60 -0.46 -8.50
C GLN A 438 -1.06 -0.41 -9.96
N LYS A 439 -1.07 -1.53 -10.68
CA LYS A 439 -1.47 -1.56 -12.09
C LYS A 439 -2.94 -1.21 -12.34
N TYR A 440 -3.78 -1.34 -11.31
CA TYR A 440 -5.19 -0.97 -11.35
C TYR A 440 -5.45 0.45 -10.85
N GLY A 441 -4.41 1.26 -10.65
CA GLY A 441 -4.52 2.64 -10.21
C GLY A 441 -4.79 2.81 -8.72
N ALA A 442 -4.31 1.89 -7.89
CA ALA A 442 -4.48 1.96 -6.44
C ALA A 442 -3.71 3.13 -5.82
N LEU A 443 -4.44 4.03 -5.17
CA LEU A 443 -3.95 5.00 -4.20
C LEU A 443 -4.31 4.47 -2.80
N LEU A 444 -3.32 4.03 -2.05
CA LEU A 444 -3.53 3.51 -0.69
C LEU A 444 -3.54 4.64 0.33
N TRP A 445 -4.24 4.46 1.46
CA TRP A 445 -4.17 5.41 2.57
C TRP A 445 -4.06 4.72 3.93
N SER A 446 -3.69 5.52 4.94
CA SER A 446 -3.40 5.07 6.30
C SER A 446 -4.52 4.30 7.02
N GLY A 447 -5.76 4.35 6.52
CA GLY A 447 -6.93 3.84 7.23
C GLY A 447 -7.33 4.73 8.41
N ASP A 448 -8.16 4.19 9.31
CA ASP A 448 -8.75 4.93 10.44
C ASP A 448 -7.79 4.95 11.63
N ILE A 449 -6.77 5.80 11.55
CA ILE A 449 -5.72 5.96 12.56
C ILE A 449 -6.06 7.07 13.55
N ASP A 450 -5.47 7.01 14.74
CA ASP A 450 -5.70 8.00 15.80
C ASP A 450 -5.05 9.36 15.48
N SER A 451 -5.67 10.43 16.02
CA SER A 451 -5.13 11.79 15.98
C SER A 451 -4.09 11.97 17.08
N SER A 452 -2.88 11.46 16.86
CA SER A 452 -1.76 11.51 17.81
C SER A 452 -0.41 11.62 17.13
N PHE A 453 0.59 12.18 17.82
CA PHE A 453 1.98 12.17 17.34
C PHE A 453 2.56 10.75 17.22
N GLU A 454 2.09 9.77 18.00
CA GLU A 454 2.48 8.38 17.87
C GLU A 454 2.01 7.81 16.52
N ALA A 455 0.74 8.02 16.18
CA ALA A 455 0.20 7.62 14.88
C ALA A 455 0.95 8.31 13.73
N PHE A 456 1.27 9.60 13.87
CA PHE A 456 2.03 10.34 12.86
C PHE A 456 3.43 9.76 12.64
N ARG A 457 4.19 9.47 13.71
CA ARG A 457 5.52 8.81 13.58
C ARG A 457 5.45 7.53 12.76
N ASN A 458 4.43 6.71 13.02
CA ASN A 458 4.25 5.46 12.30
C ASN A 458 4.07 5.70 10.80
N GLN A 459 3.39 6.79 10.39
CA GLN A 459 3.06 7.02 8.98
C GLN A 459 4.29 7.30 8.11
N VAL A 460 5.33 7.94 8.63
CA VAL A 460 6.53 8.24 7.84
C VAL A 460 7.18 6.93 7.34
N ASN A 461 7.47 6.01 8.25
CA ASN A 461 8.09 4.72 7.90
C ASN A 461 7.12 3.79 7.17
N THR A 462 5.83 3.85 7.50
CA THR A 462 4.78 3.10 6.80
C THR A 462 4.71 3.49 5.31
N GLY A 463 4.67 4.79 5.00
CA GLY A 463 4.65 5.28 3.62
C GLY A 463 5.88 4.85 2.82
N LEU A 464 7.06 4.83 3.45
CA LEU A 464 8.29 4.33 2.85
C LEU A 464 8.21 2.83 2.55
N ASN A 465 7.71 2.03 3.49
CA ASN A 465 7.52 0.59 3.28
C ASN A 465 6.47 0.27 2.20
N VAL A 466 5.41 1.07 2.06
CA VAL A 466 4.46 0.96 0.94
C VAL A 466 5.16 1.20 -0.40
N GLY A 467 6.02 2.23 -0.49
CA GLY A 467 6.84 2.50 -1.67
C GLY A 467 7.79 1.34 -2.00
N MET A 468 8.47 0.80 -0.99
CA MET A 468 9.37 -0.37 -1.13
C MET A 468 8.62 -1.66 -1.46
N ALA A 469 7.31 -1.74 -1.18
CA ALA A 469 6.44 -2.83 -1.62
C ALA A 469 5.87 -2.64 -3.04
N GLY A 470 6.30 -1.61 -3.77
CA GLY A 470 5.99 -1.39 -5.19
C GLY A 470 4.69 -0.63 -5.47
N VAL A 471 4.08 0.01 -4.46
CA VAL A 471 2.94 0.91 -4.66
C VAL A 471 3.41 2.36 -4.54
N PRO A 472 3.50 3.11 -5.65
CA PRO A 472 4.09 4.46 -5.64
C PRO A 472 3.15 5.53 -5.07
N TRP A 473 1.85 5.27 -4.99
CA TRP A 473 0.83 6.22 -4.57
C TRP A 473 0.29 5.89 -3.19
N TRP A 474 0.53 6.79 -2.28
CA TRP A 474 0.09 6.67 -0.90
C TRP A 474 -0.28 8.03 -0.31
N THR A 475 -1.18 8.03 0.66
CA THR A 475 -1.61 9.22 1.39
C THR A 475 -1.99 8.86 2.82
N THR A 476 -2.19 9.86 3.66
CA THR A 476 -2.70 9.69 5.03
C THR A 476 -3.95 10.53 5.24
N ASP A 477 -4.66 10.26 6.32
CA ASP A 477 -5.61 11.19 6.91
C ASP A 477 -4.81 12.22 7.72
N ILE A 478 -4.66 13.44 7.19
CA ILE A 478 -3.85 14.49 7.82
C ILE A 478 -4.43 14.85 9.19
N GLY A 479 -3.60 14.71 10.22
CA GLY A 479 -4.01 14.91 11.62
C GLY A 479 -4.64 13.67 12.26
N GLY A 480 -4.60 12.49 11.60
CA GLY A 480 -5.28 11.27 11.99
C GLY A 480 -6.77 11.28 11.60
N PHE A 481 -7.42 10.11 11.64
CA PHE A 481 -8.84 9.98 11.37
C PHE A 481 -9.67 10.17 12.64
N HIS A 482 -9.42 9.34 13.66
CA HIS A 482 -10.22 9.32 14.89
C HIS A 482 -9.88 10.50 15.80
N GLY A 483 -10.88 11.35 16.08
CA GLY A 483 -10.77 12.41 17.06
C GLY A 483 -10.09 13.67 16.51
N GLY A 484 -9.37 14.36 17.40
CA GLY A 484 -8.81 15.67 17.11
C GLY A 484 -9.86 16.77 17.34
N ASN A 485 -9.57 17.66 18.29
CA ASN A 485 -10.42 18.81 18.59
C ASN A 485 -9.78 20.08 18.03
N PRO A 486 -10.44 20.81 17.12
CA PRO A 486 -9.92 22.07 16.57
C PRO A 486 -9.54 23.13 17.62
N ASN A 487 -10.07 23.04 18.83
CA ASN A 487 -9.77 23.96 19.93
C ASN A 487 -8.60 23.52 20.81
N ASP A 488 -8.05 22.33 20.60
CA ASP A 488 -6.90 21.82 21.32
C ASP A 488 -5.60 22.28 20.66
N SER A 489 -4.69 22.85 21.44
CA SER A 489 -3.41 23.36 20.94
C SER A 489 -2.47 22.24 20.46
N GLU A 490 -2.42 21.12 21.18
CA GLU A 490 -1.63 19.96 20.78
C GLU A 490 -2.12 19.38 19.45
N PHE A 491 -3.44 19.29 19.29
CA PHE A 491 -4.01 18.82 18.03
C PHE A 491 -3.74 19.80 16.86
N ARG A 492 -3.79 21.11 17.10
CA ARG A 492 -3.44 22.09 16.05
C ARG A 492 -1.98 21.97 15.61
N GLU A 493 -1.06 21.77 16.55
CA GLU A 493 0.34 21.51 16.21
C GLU A 493 0.49 20.21 15.43
N LEU A 494 -0.13 19.11 15.88
CA LEU A 494 -0.15 17.84 15.16
C LEU A 494 -0.64 18.01 13.73
N LEU A 495 -1.74 18.73 13.53
CA LEU A 495 -2.31 19.00 12.21
C LEU A 495 -1.33 19.74 11.31
N ILE A 496 -0.66 20.79 11.83
CA ILE A 496 0.35 21.56 11.08
C ILE A 496 1.51 20.63 10.67
N ARG A 497 2.13 19.94 11.63
CA ARG A 497 3.27 19.06 11.37
C ARG A 497 2.94 17.95 10.38
N TRP A 498 1.74 17.41 10.46
CA TRP A 498 1.28 16.39 9.53
C TRP A 498 0.97 16.95 8.13
N PHE A 499 0.42 18.16 8.06
CA PHE A 499 0.18 18.83 6.78
C PHE A 499 1.49 19.19 6.08
N GLU A 500 2.48 19.70 6.80
CA GLU A 500 3.83 19.98 6.33
C GLU A 500 4.45 18.72 5.66
N TYR A 501 4.38 17.59 6.36
CA TYR A 501 4.81 16.30 5.83
C TYR A 501 4.03 15.89 4.56
N ALA A 502 2.73 16.02 4.59
CA ALA A 502 1.86 15.58 3.51
C ALA A 502 2.05 16.38 2.21
N VAL A 503 2.54 17.62 2.29
CA VAL A 503 2.91 18.42 1.10
C VAL A 503 4.03 17.75 0.29
N PHE A 504 4.93 17.03 0.96
CA PHE A 504 6.02 16.26 0.35
C PHE A 504 5.70 14.76 0.28
N SER A 505 4.44 14.42 0.03
CA SER A 505 3.94 13.06 -0.18
C SER A 505 3.23 12.95 -1.54
N PRO A 506 2.92 11.74 -2.03
CA PRO A 506 2.28 11.59 -3.34
C PRO A 506 0.97 12.34 -3.48
N VAL A 507 0.10 12.32 -2.46
CA VAL A 507 -1.20 12.99 -2.45
C VAL A 507 -1.42 13.77 -1.15
N LEU A 508 -1.74 15.06 -1.27
CA LEU A 508 -2.06 15.96 -0.15
C LEU A 508 -3.56 15.88 0.14
N ARG A 509 -3.97 15.15 1.17
CA ARG A 509 -5.38 14.87 1.47
C ARG A 509 -5.75 15.21 2.90
N MET A 510 -6.59 16.22 3.08
CA MET A 510 -7.30 16.46 4.34
C MET A 510 -8.41 15.42 4.48
N HIS A 511 -8.47 14.75 5.63
CA HIS A 511 -9.60 13.92 6.04
C HIS A 511 -9.56 13.70 7.55
N GLY A 512 -10.72 13.41 8.16
CA GLY A 512 -10.81 13.04 9.57
C GLY A 512 -12.21 13.20 10.13
N ASP A 513 -12.44 12.53 11.26
CA ASP A 513 -13.65 12.58 12.07
C ASP A 513 -13.39 13.44 13.32
N ARG A 514 -13.57 14.76 13.18
CA ARG A 514 -13.22 15.75 14.22
C ARG A 514 -14.30 15.87 15.28
N LEU A 515 -13.89 16.16 16.49
CA LEU A 515 -14.76 16.42 17.65
C LEU A 515 -15.03 17.91 17.85
N PRO A 516 -16.24 18.31 18.36
CA PRO A 516 -17.37 17.44 18.67
C PRO A 516 -18.21 17.08 17.43
N HIS A 517 -18.87 15.92 17.46
CA HIS A 517 -19.79 15.54 16.40
C HIS A 517 -21.08 16.38 16.42
N SER A 518 -21.60 16.66 15.23
CA SER A 518 -22.93 17.21 15.04
C SER A 518 -23.98 16.10 14.93
N LYS A 519 -25.19 16.40 15.40
CA LYS A 519 -26.32 15.44 15.36
C LYS A 519 -26.70 15.06 13.93
N PRO A 520 -27.30 13.86 13.73
CA PRO A 520 -27.93 13.49 12.48
C PRO A 520 -28.99 14.51 12.04
N LEU A 521 -29.20 14.65 10.72
CA LEU A 521 -30.24 15.51 10.15
C LEU A 521 -31.64 14.85 10.24
N SER A 522 -31.68 13.52 10.20
CA SER A 522 -32.91 12.73 10.25
C SER A 522 -32.62 11.34 10.85
N ASN A 523 -33.65 10.47 10.86
CA ASN A 523 -33.53 9.09 11.32
C ASN A 523 -33.45 8.07 10.17
N SER A 524 -33.30 8.53 8.92
CA SER A 524 -33.30 7.65 7.75
C SER A 524 -32.38 8.16 6.64
N GLY A 525 -32.00 7.25 5.75
CA GLY A 525 -31.18 7.53 4.58
C GLY A 525 -29.86 8.22 4.90
N GLY A 526 -29.41 9.04 4.00
CA GLY A 526 -28.19 9.82 4.13
C GLY A 526 -28.17 10.81 5.30
N GLY A 527 -29.32 11.17 5.84
CA GLY A 527 -29.45 12.05 7.00
C GLY A 527 -29.23 11.39 8.35
N SER A 528 -29.19 10.05 8.42
CA SER A 528 -29.20 9.28 9.68
C SER A 528 -27.87 9.24 10.42
N MET A 529 -26.77 9.69 9.79
CA MET A 529 -25.44 9.68 10.38
C MET A 529 -25.03 11.01 10.97
N VAL A 530 -24.23 10.94 12.04
CA VAL A 530 -23.49 12.10 12.56
C VAL A 530 -22.51 12.63 11.52
N THR A 531 -22.03 13.86 11.73
CA THR A 531 -20.85 14.39 11.03
C THR A 531 -19.87 14.91 12.06
N GLY A 532 -18.58 14.77 11.79
CA GLY A 532 -17.52 15.39 12.57
C GLY A 532 -17.59 16.93 12.51
N ALA A 533 -16.85 17.59 13.39
CA ALA A 533 -16.65 19.01 13.33
C ALA A 533 -16.01 19.42 11.98
N PRO A 534 -16.07 20.71 11.59
CA PRO A 534 -15.39 21.22 10.39
C PRO A 534 -13.93 20.82 10.32
N ASN A 535 -13.46 20.45 9.11
CA ASN A 535 -12.09 20.00 8.83
C ASN A 535 -11.44 20.77 7.66
N GLU A 536 -11.99 21.91 7.33
CA GLU A 536 -11.43 22.85 6.34
C GLU A 536 -10.29 23.64 6.99
N ILE A 537 -9.31 24.09 6.20
CA ILE A 537 -8.10 24.72 6.73
C ILE A 537 -8.36 25.95 7.63
N TRP A 538 -9.47 26.66 7.40
CA TRP A 538 -9.90 27.82 8.23
C TRP A 538 -10.59 27.42 9.53
N SER A 539 -10.85 26.15 9.77
CA SER A 539 -11.59 25.68 10.94
C SER A 539 -10.73 25.64 12.22
N TYR A 540 -9.43 25.86 12.10
CA TYR A 540 -8.44 25.71 13.17
C TYR A 540 -7.88 27.05 13.68
N GLY A 541 -8.44 28.17 13.24
CA GLY A 541 -8.01 29.52 13.58
C GLY A 541 -7.05 30.15 12.57
N ALA A 542 -6.92 31.46 12.63
CA ALA A 542 -6.24 32.25 11.60
C ALA A 542 -4.74 31.92 11.46
N GLU A 543 -4.06 31.58 12.53
CA GLU A 543 -2.65 31.20 12.51
C GLU A 543 -2.46 29.89 11.74
N VAL A 544 -3.24 28.86 12.08
CA VAL A 544 -3.20 27.55 11.38
C VAL A 544 -3.58 27.75 9.92
N GLU A 545 -4.66 28.47 9.62
CA GLU A 545 -5.07 28.77 8.24
C GLU A 545 -3.92 29.40 7.44
N GLY A 546 -3.21 30.38 8.03
CA GLY A 546 -2.07 31.04 7.40
C GLY A 546 -0.94 30.06 7.05
N ILE A 547 -0.57 29.20 8.00
CA ILE A 547 0.47 28.19 7.80
C ILE A 547 0.04 27.17 6.72
N LEU A 548 -1.17 26.61 6.83
CA LEU A 548 -1.64 25.63 5.86
C LEU A 548 -1.77 26.21 4.44
N ASN A 549 -2.21 27.46 4.33
CA ASN A 549 -2.29 28.16 3.04
C ASN A 549 -0.89 28.36 2.40
N LYS A 550 0.12 28.75 3.20
CA LYS A 550 1.53 28.78 2.75
C LYS A 550 1.94 27.42 2.15
N TYR A 551 1.65 26.33 2.83
CA TYR A 551 2.01 24.99 2.38
C TYR A 551 1.21 24.52 1.15
N ILE A 552 -0.03 24.97 0.98
CA ILE A 552 -0.79 24.75 -0.27
C ILE A 552 -0.09 25.44 -1.45
N LYS A 553 0.38 26.68 -1.28
CA LYS A 553 1.16 27.37 -2.32
C LYS A 553 2.48 26.65 -2.65
N ILE A 554 3.16 26.15 -1.62
CA ILE A 554 4.36 25.29 -1.80
C ILE A 554 3.99 24.04 -2.61
N ARG A 555 2.88 23.37 -2.31
CA ARG A 555 2.40 22.20 -3.07
C ARG A 555 2.13 22.55 -4.53
N GLU A 556 1.51 23.71 -4.80
CA GLU A 556 1.27 24.19 -6.16
C GLU A 556 2.58 24.46 -6.92
N ALA A 557 3.58 25.05 -6.26
CA ALA A 557 4.91 25.26 -6.84
C ALA A 557 5.64 23.94 -7.14
N LEU A 558 5.36 22.88 -6.39
CA LEU A 558 5.92 21.55 -6.57
C LEU A 558 5.21 20.74 -7.68
N ARG A 559 4.05 21.16 -8.20
CA ARG A 559 3.29 20.37 -9.21
C ARG A 559 4.12 19.89 -10.40
N PRO A 560 4.97 20.70 -11.04
CA PRO A 560 5.76 20.23 -12.16
C PRO A 560 6.73 19.11 -11.76
N TYR A 561 7.32 19.22 -10.57
CA TYR A 561 8.19 18.18 -10.03
C TYR A 561 7.43 16.90 -9.72
N ILE A 562 6.27 17.02 -9.06
CA ILE A 562 5.40 15.87 -8.71
C ILE A 562 4.88 15.18 -9.99
N SER A 563 4.47 15.93 -11.00
CA SER A 563 4.05 15.37 -12.30
C SER A 563 5.14 14.53 -12.94
N LYS A 564 6.40 14.97 -12.84
CA LYS A 564 7.56 14.19 -13.30
C LYS A 564 7.76 12.92 -12.48
N LEU A 565 7.62 12.98 -11.16
CA LEU A 565 7.70 11.79 -10.30
C LEU A 565 6.57 10.80 -10.60
N MET A 566 5.35 11.26 -10.92
CA MET A 566 4.25 10.41 -11.36
C MET A 566 4.56 9.72 -12.70
N GLU A 567 5.29 10.39 -13.58
CA GLU A 567 5.77 9.81 -14.84
C GLU A 567 6.86 8.75 -14.57
N GLU A 568 7.82 9.01 -13.69
CA GLU A 568 8.83 8.02 -13.27
C GLU A 568 8.16 6.77 -12.65
N ALA A 569 7.15 6.94 -11.80
CA ALA A 569 6.37 5.84 -11.25
C ALA A 569 5.65 5.02 -12.34
N HIS A 570 5.10 5.68 -13.35
CA HIS A 570 4.46 5.04 -14.49
C HIS A 570 5.44 4.27 -15.38
N LEU A 571 6.55 4.90 -15.74
CA LEU A 571 7.51 4.33 -16.70
C LEU A 571 8.43 3.29 -16.05
N LEU A 572 8.89 3.56 -14.84
CA LEU A 572 9.95 2.80 -14.17
C LEU A 572 9.43 1.97 -12.96
N GLY A 573 8.33 2.37 -12.33
CA GLY A 573 7.86 1.79 -11.09
C GLY A 573 8.52 2.39 -9.84
N ASP A 574 9.26 3.51 -9.98
CA ASP A 574 9.93 4.17 -8.86
C ASP A 574 8.90 4.84 -7.93
N PRO A 575 9.02 4.72 -6.60
CA PRO A 575 8.13 5.41 -5.67
C PRO A 575 8.44 6.91 -5.61
N LEU A 576 7.44 7.73 -5.25
CA LEU A 576 7.65 9.15 -5.03
C LEU A 576 8.35 9.43 -3.70
N MET A 577 7.95 8.72 -2.63
CA MET A 577 8.66 8.73 -1.34
C MET A 577 9.69 7.62 -1.35
N ARG A 578 10.96 7.97 -1.18
CA ARG A 578 12.10 7.05 -1.29
C ARG A 578 12.88 7.01 0.00
N THR A 579 13.29 5.84 0.44
CA THR A 579 14.27 5.70 1.51
C THR A 579 15.61 6.30 1.09
N LEU A 580 16.46 6.71 2.02
CA LEU A 580 17.77 7.27 1.65
C LEU A 580 18.62 6.26 0.88
N PHE A 581 18.60 5.00 1.28
CA PHE A 581 19.35 3.93 0.61
C PHE A 581 18.85 3.62 -0.82
N TYR A 582 17.63 4.02 -1.17
CA TYR A 582 17.11 3.85 -2.53
C TYR A 582 17.91 4.67 -3.55
N GLU A 583 18.35 5.88 -3.16
CA GLU A 583 19.15 6.78 -3.99
C GLU A 583 20.65 6.69 -3.67
N TYR A 584 21.02 6.27 -2.44
CA TYR A 584 22.39 6.20 -1.93
C TYR A 584 22.70 4.81 -1.35
N PRO A 585 22.66 3.73 -2.19
CA PRO A 585 22.84 2.36 -1.70
C PRO A 585 24.24 2.08 -1.16
N GLU A 586 25.27 2.80 -1.64
CA GLU A 586 26.66 2.67 -1.20
C GLU A 586 26.94 3.37 0.14
N ASP A 587 26.02 4.21 0.62
CA ASP A 587 26.10 4.85 1.91
C ASP A 587 25.48 3.95 2.99
N LEU A 588 26.34 3.27 3.74
CA LEU A 588 25.89 2.31 4.76
C LEU A 588 25.02 2.95 5.84
N HIS A 589 25.24 4.24 6.15
CA HIS A 589 24.42 4.93 7.14
C HIS A 589 23.01 5.24 6.62
N ALA A 590 22.86 5.42 5.30
CA ALA A 590 21.54 5.63 4.69
C ALA A 590 20.57 4.46 4.91
N TRP A 591 21.07 3.24 5.15
CA TRP A 591 20.28 2.05 5.48
C TRP A 591 19.78 2.00 6.93
N GLU A 592 20.24 2.95 7.77
CA GLU A 592 19.88 3.00 9.20
C GLU A 592 18.99 4.19 9.56
N VAL A 593 18.82 5.12 8.61
CA VAL A 593 18.05 6.34 8.83
C VAL A 593 16.55 6.04 8.75
N GLU A 594 15.85 6.40 9.80
CA GLU A 594 14.39 6.32 9.91
C GLU A 594 13.77 7.72 10.01
N ASN A 595 12.49 7.84 9.69
CA ASN A 595 11.73 9.10 9.77
C ASN A 595 12.36 10.27 8.97
N THR A 596 13.15 9.95 7.94
CA THR A 596 13.73 10.89 6.98
C THR A 596 13.74 10.21 5.62
N TYR A 597 13.36 10.93 4.59
CA TYR A 597 13.20 10.33 3.26
C TYR A 597 13.54 11.31 2.15
N LEU A 598 13.63 10.79 0.95
CA LEU A 598 13.72 11.59 -0.27
C LEU A 598 12.35 11.64 -0.95
N PHE A 599 11.86 12.83 -1.25
CA PHE A 599 10.73 13.03 -2.16
C PHE A 599 11.27 13.19 -3.59
N GLY A 600 11.13 12.15 -4.39
CA GLY A 600 11.92 11.97 -5.62
C GLY A 600 13.39 11.76 -5.28
N ALA A 601 14.29 12.18 -6.17
CA ALA A 601 15.73 12.07 -5.98
C ALA A 601 16.38 13.32 -5.37
N ASP A 602 15.67 14.45 -5.33
CA ASP A 602 16.31 15.76 -5.14
C ASP A 602 15.85 16.54 -3.90
N LEU A 603 14.80 16.11 -3.21
CA LEU A 603 14.33 16.73 -1.97
C LEU A 603 14.45 15.76 -0.79
N LEU A 604 15.32 16.06 0.16
CA LEU A 604 15.38 15.36 1.44
C LEU A 604 14.44 16.01 2.42
N VAL A 605 13.56 15.23 3.03
CA VAL A 605 12.50 15.68 3.94
C VAL A 605 12.66 14.99 5.30
N ALA A 606 12.72 15.76 6.36
CA ALA A 606 12.90 15.29 7.73
C ALA A 606 11.82 15.89 8.65
N PRO A 607 10.58 15.35 8.67
CA PRO A 607 9.47 15.95 9.41
C PRO A 607 9.71 16.00 10.92
N ILE A 608 9.21 17.04 11.58
CA ILE A 608 9.11 17.09 13.04
C ILE A 608 7.95 16.18 13.44
N ILE A 609 8.22 15.21 14.28
CA ILE A 609 7.30 14.10 14.58
C ILE A 609 6.95 13.95 16.06
N ASN A 610 7.39 14.88 16.88
CA ASN A 610 7.07 14.94 18.30
C ASN A 610 6.42 16.29 18.65
N TYR A 611 5.56 16.25 19.67
CA TYR A 611 4.93 17.47 20.20
C TYR A 611 5.98 18.40 20.83
N ASP A 612 5.82 19.73 20.62
CA ASP A 612 6.68 20.80 21.14
C ASP A 612 8.18 20.66 20.73
N GLU A 613 8.45 19.92 19.67
CA GLU A 613 9.80 19.75 19.13
C GLU A 613 10.08 20.84 18.08
N THR A 614 11.15 21.60 18.30
CA THR A 614 11.55 22.71 17.42
C THR A 614 12.91 22.50 16.75
N ALA A 615 13.53 21.35 16.94
CA ALA A 615 14.80 20.98 16.32
C ALA A 615 14.98 19.47 16.28
N ARG A 616 15.67 18.97 15.27
CA ARG A 616 16.03 17.56 15.19
C ARG A 616 17.37 17.36 14.49
N GLU A 617 17.94 16.17 14.69
CA GLU A 617 19.09 15.69 13.91
C GLU A 617 18.63 15.22 12.53
N VAL A 618 19.39 15.58 11.49
CA VAL A 618 19.16 15.19 10.11
C VAL A 618 20.46 14.67 9.50
N TYR A 619 20.42 13.43 9.03
CA TYR A 619 21.53 12.86 8.25
C TYR A 619 21.43 13.29 6.79
N LEU A 620 22.50 13.86 6.27
CA LEU A 620 22.63 14.22 4.86
C LEU A 620 23.47 13.15 4.14
N PRO A 621 22.90 12.40 3.16
CA PRO A 621 23.60 11.31 2.50
C PRO A 621 24.90 11.73 1.81
N LYS A 622 25.89 10.85 1.87
CA LYS A 622 27.22 11.03 1.29
C LYS A 622 27.17 11.06 -0.25
N GLY A 623 28.00 11.90 -0.85
CA GLY A 623 28.20 11.93 -2.31
C GLY A 623 27.56 13.12 -3.01
N ASP A 624 26.78 13.91 -2.30
CA ASP A 624 26.19 15.17 -2.78
C ASP A 624 26.30 16.27 -1.74
N SER A 625 26.04 17.54 -2.14
CA SER A 625 25.84 18.66 -1.24
C SER A 625 24.35 19.00 -1.19
N TRP A 626 23.92 19.56 -0.05
CA TRP A 626 22.53 19.78 0.31
C TRP A 626 22.29 21.24 0.71
N ILE A 627 21.29 21.86 0.12
CA ILE A 627 20.92 23.26 0.40
C ILE A 627 19.67 23.26 1.27
N ASN A 628 19.74 23.81 2.46
CA ASN A 628 18.56 23.99 3.33
C ASN A 628 17.57 24.90 2.63
N LEU A 629 16.31 24.44 2.51
CA LEU A 629 15.26 25.14 1.77
C LEU A 629 14.92 26.52 2.39
N TRP A 630 15.05 26.67 3.70
CA TRP A 630 14.69 27.89 4.45
C TRP A 630 15.87 28.84 4.57
N THR A 631 17.00 28.37 5.09
CA THR A 631 18.17 29.23 5.38
C THR A 631 19.05 29.47 4.16
N LYS A 632 18.91 28.67 3.08
CA LYS A 632 19.77 28.66 1.88
C LYS A 632 21.23 28.26 2.16
N GLU A 633 21.54 27.84 3.36
CA GLU A 633 22.86 27.32 3.71
C GLU A 633 23.13 25.99 3.02
N THR A 634 24.36 25.80 2.56
CA THR A 634 24.82 24.58 1.91
C THR A 634 25.65 23.74 2.85
N TYR A 635 25.38 22.44 2.88
CA TYR A 635 26.06 21.45 3.70
C TYR A 635 26.61 20.34 2.82
N ASP A 636 27.80 19.85 3.14
CA ASP A 636 28.32 18.65 2.52
C ASP A 636 27.58 17.42 3.03
N GLY A 637 27.39 16.41 2.17
CA GLY A 637 26.83 15.12 2.60
C GLY A 637 27.80 14.27 3.41
N GLY A 638 27.31 13.18 3.98
CA GLY A 638 28.05 12.26 4.85
C GLY A 638 28.15 12.73 6.28
N GLN A 639 27.26 13.60 6.75
CA GLN A 639 27.23 14.11 8.12
C GLN A 639 25.82 14.22 8.68
N THR A 640 25.71 14.20 10.00
CA THR A 640 24.49 14.54 10.73
C THR A 640 24.58 15.97 11.22
N ILE A 641 23.56 16.77 10.99
CA ILE A 641 23.47 18.17 11.43
C ILE A 641 22.26 18.37 12.33
N GLN A 642 22.36 19.34 13.24
CA GLN A 642 21.22 19.81 14.03
C GLN A 642 20.48 20.87 13.23
N VAL A 643 19.17 20.69 13.03
CA VAL A 643 18.31 21.62 12.29
C VAL A 643 17.21 22.14 13.19
N THR A 644 17.11 23.45 13.29
CA THR A 644 15.98 24.12 13.96
C THR A 644 14.82 24.27 12.97
N ALA A 645 13.60 24.02 13.44
CA ALA A 645 12.39 24.17 12.66
C ALA A 645 11.27 24.78 13.51
N ASN A 646 10.87 25.99 13.18
CA ASN A 646 9.71 26.64 13.78
C ASN A 646 8.41 25.88 13.40
N LEU A 647 7.30 26.22 14.07
CA LEU A 647 6.02 25.57 13.79
C LEU A 647 5.53 25.71 12.34
N SER A 648 6.04 26.67 11.59
CA SER A 648 5.71 26.88 10.17
C SER A 648 6.79 26.41 9.20
N GLU A 649 7.74 25.56 9.66
CA GLU A 649 8.88 25.10 8.87
C GLU A 649 9.14 23.63 9.12
N ILE A 650 9.14 22.84 8.05
CA ILE A 650 9.62 21.45 8.05
C ILE A 650 11.05 21.41 7.52
N PRO A 651 12.01 20.71 8.15
CA PRO A 651 13.33 20.52 7.59
C PRO A 651 13.28 19.86 6.21
N VAL A 652 13.67 20.61 5.18
CA VAL A 652 13.78 20.15 3.78
C VAL A 652 15.09 20.65 3.20
N PHE A 653 15.76 19.77 2.46
CA PHE A 653 17.02 20.09 1.78
C PHE A 653 16.90 19.77 0.31
N ILE A 654 17.38 20.69 -0.52
CA ILE A 654 17.48 20.50 -1.97
C ILE A 654 18.87 19.93 -2.27
N ARG A 655 18.91 18.84 -3.03
CA ARG A 655 20.14 18.31 -3.60
C ARG A 655 20.76 19.35 -4.56
N GLU A 656 22.00 19.77 -4.35
CA GLU A 656 22.59 20.90 -5.09
C GLU A 656 22.59 20.67 -6.62
N LYS A 657 22.85 19.45 -7.07
CA LYS A 657 22.81 19.07 -8.49
C LYS A 657 21.44 19.26 -9.16
N GLY A 658 20.36 19.24 -8.36
CA GLY A 658 18.98 19.35 -8.83
C GLY A 658 18.34 20.72 -8.58
N LYS A 659 19.05 21.68 -8.04
CA LYS A 659 18.50 22.96 -7.53
C LYS A 659 17.67 23.74 -8.55
N ASP A 660 18.07 23.74 -9.81
CA ASP A 660 17.39 24.50 -10.87
C ASP A 660 15.93 24.01 -11.12
N LYS A 661 15.57 22.82 -10.64
CA LYS A 661 14.22 22.29 -10.72
C LYS A 661 13.26 22.98 -9.74
N PHE A 662 13.80 23.72 -8.76
CA PHE A 662 13.07 24.27 -7.61
C PHE A 662 13.04 25.79 -7.57
N ASP A 663 13.39 26.49 -8.66
CA ASP A 663 13.37 27.96 -8.70
C ASP A 663 11.99 28.53 -8.33
N LEU A 664 10.90 27.92 -8.83
CA LEU A 664 9.53 28.31 -8.49
C LEU A 664 9.23 28.08 -7.01
N LEU A 665 9.66 26.94 -6.45
CA LEU A 665 9.49 26.64 -5.03
C LEU A 665 10.22 27.64 -4.14
N VAL A 666 11.49 27.93 -4.46
CA VAL A 666 12.33 28.90 -3.73
C VAL A 666 11.69 30.29 -3.75
N LYS A 667 11.25 30.74 -4.94
CA LYS A 667 10.56 32.02 -5.09
C LYS A 667 9.27 32.07 -4.28
N THR A 668 8.44 31.03 -4.33
CA THR A 668 7.19 30.96 -3.55
C THR A 668 7.45 31.07 -2.07
N ILE A 669 8.49 30.43 -1.56
CA ILE A 669 8.87 30.55 -0.14
C ILE A 669 9.31 31.96 0.21
N GLU A 670 10.09 32.60 -0.63
CA GLU A 670 10.53 34.01 -0.39
C GLU A 670 9.38 35.02 -0.41
N GLU A 671 8.30 34.73 -1.12
CA GLU A 671 7.08 35.55 -1.13
C GLU A 671 6.17 35.32 0.09
N GLU A 672 6.30 34.17 0.77
CA GLU A 672 5.48 33.77 1.94
C GLU A 672 6.20 33.94 3.30
N VAL A 673 7.50 34.23 3.31
CA VAL A 673 8.29 34.59 4.49
C VAL A 673 8.35 36.12 4.63
#